data_a51f6f39178a5bd8367581feebd94c6a
#
_entry.id   a51f6f39178a5bd8367581feebd94c6a
#
_cell.length_a   1.000
_cell.length_b   1.000
_cell.length_c   1.000
_cell.angle_alpha   90.00
_cell.angle_beta   90.00
_cell.angle_gamma   90.00
#
_symmetry.space_group_name_H-M   'P 1'
#
loop_
_entity.id
_entity.type
_entity.pdbx_description
1 polymer ?
#
loop_
_entity_poly.entity_id
_entity_poly.type
_entity_poly.pdbx_seq_one_letter_code
_entity_poly.pdbx_strand_id
1 'polypeptide(L)'
;MNGCDEVDTIRDAVEKALQKCDVCMAGNIISREGLLRAYSDFVLSTMEKEKHNVGMILHTGSACSACFDVLLIVCAALSNILYNQTATDDVIASLTPGDKVLYYSGKEKTRAQRYTFCGFVNSYDDPPSDKIGELILLDQGKNGKTYLMKKNWSGIVPYFGESASLDGKGIRKENGKRKSFFCDVLGMKDSEIPRTIDTSTVVVMSKEDADNILNRLTFWFSNMKVGLTELVPISYYTDADQEYPYGNNPAKTEPVIKITGKVSVARSLLLDRSGNRNIGLMVLGDEAVRRGESELPELIERKSLQYVYLSMPIGSESSEKMVDCYSSAAVFACTKDFLLCNYVNAAISNQETDILNAQIDAIIDKEITTIVLPSLINWETYKEFKNAMYFIKSEEYSTDKKDEFIIHAYSLMKLFMTAAFSIRYMEKLIDDSELENVIKPDERLTQITEYSHTFPDCLKSKAETIINILEIAYLSFFDKNPKEKALKELLEKTSATHIAIVVPKAYYIKLMQRVLSEDEKLCNRDWRIDIVTANRFDNSNMYDLIIAIGNITGNRFDILRCQASKNITAILYEAEKHQFHRNEKRFKSVEHMLNQRSAIHVDDDYENESSDVDESEIATVEKIDDELSEYFDSVAIKAVRNSADYASRRNVADIVAVAKFDTDEVAFFTKNYKAYVLDDLEHTIKEVPADSIVEGDTIVFTRSNSRTRDIVEKLLRDMITNNLVSDNVKVAYKQSRRWKTVLIDYMNNTGSTPVEIANQMIKNGVTVQEHTIKSWLDEEAHTVRPKKLDSIQQIALIAGDEDLFDHAEECFAAGGVIYKIRRQILTAIGQTILGEITGNDEQLNPITTTIADRIKESAVVVQVESISFVNDTVPLNSINRPISID
;
A
#
# COMPACT_ATOMS: atom_id res chain seq x y z
N MET A 1 -47.48 -18.07 -31.76
CA MET A 1 -47.09 -17.41 -30.47
C MET A 1 -45.61 -17.71 -30.31
N ASN A 2 -44.77 -16.80 -30.78
CA ASN A 2 -43.33 -16.91 -30.67
C ASN A 2 -42.98 -16.34 -29.30
N GLY A 3 -42.49 -17.21 -28.40
CA GLY A 3 -41.81 -16.76 -27.21
C GLY A 3 -40.49 -16.12 -27.68
N CYS A 4 -40.37 -14.84 -27.53
CA CYS A 4 -39.04 -14.19 -27.42
C CYS A 4 -38.40 -14.79 -26.18
N ASP A 5 -37.40 -15.62 -26.38
CA ASP A 5 -36.44 -15.91 -25.33
C ASP A 5 -35.81 -14.52 -24.96
N GLU A 6 -36.12 -14.02 -23.77
CA GLU A 6 -35.44 -12.89 -23.19
C GLU A 6 -33.97 -13.29 -23.18
N VAL A 7 -33.15 -12.59 -23.95
CA VAL A 7 -31.68 -12.72 -23.88
C VAL A 7 -31.29 -12.23 -22.48
N ASP A 8 -30.95 -13.18 -21.61
CA ASP A 8 -30.42 -12.84 -20.28
C ASP A 8 -29.25 -11.85 -20.45
N THR A 9 -29.38 -10.69 -19.83
CA THR A 9 -28.27 -9.72 -19.83
C THR A 9 -27.07 -10.30 -19.05
N ILE A 10 -25.86 -9.80 -19.29
CA ILE A 10 -24.65 -10.23 -18.53
C ILE A 10 -24.91 -10.01 -17.04
N ARG A 11 -25.55 -8.90 -16.67
CA ARG A 11 -25.98 -8.62 -15.29
C ARG A 11 -26.81 -9.78 -14.72
N ASP A 12 -27.90 -10.14 -15.41
CA ASP A 12 -28.79 -11.20 -14.95
C ASP A 12 -28.06 -12.54 -14.84
N ALA A 13 -27.13 -12.82 -15.77
CA ALA A 13 -26.34 -14.04 -15.75
C ALA A 13 -25.35 -14.08 -14.58
N VAL A 14 -24.65 -12.97 -14.29
CA VAL A 14 -23.77 -12.86 -13.11
C VAL A 14 -24.56 -12.94 -11.82
N GLU A 15 -25.70 -12.27 -11.74
CA GLU A 15 -26.57 -12.30 -10.56
C GLU A 15 -27.10 -13.71 -10.29
N LYS A 16 -27.60 -14.42 -11.33
CA LYS A 16 -27.99 -15.83 -11.24
C LYS A 16 -26.84 -16.74 -10.81
N ALA A 17 -25.61 -16.49 -11.29
CA ALA A 17 -24.42 -17.24 -10.87
C ALA A 17 -24.14 -17.03 -9.38
N LEU A 18 -24.16 -15.77 -8.95
CA LEU A 18 -23.93 -15.41 -7.55
C LEU A 18 -25.04 -15.92 -6.61
N GLN A 19 -26.25 -16.19 -7.08
CA GLN A 19 -27.33 -16.85 -6.31
C GLN A 19 -27.09 -18.35 -6.13
N LYS A 20 -26.31 -18.99 -6.99
CA LYS A 20 -26.02 -20.43 -6.97
C LYS A 20 -24.73 -20.80 -6.25
N CYS A 21 -23.93 -19.83 -5.84
CA CYS A 21 -22.68 -20.05 -5.12
C CYS A 21 -22.49 -19.02 -4.01
N ASP A 22 -21.81 -19.43 -2.95
CA ASP A 22 -21.38 -18.54 -1.89
C ASP A 22 -19.97 -18.03 -2.19
N VAL A 23 -19.77 -16.73 -2.08
CA VAL A 23 -18.43 -16.12 -2.11
C VAL A 23 -17.87 -16.18 -0.70
N CYS A 24 -16.67 -16.76 -0.54
CA CYS A 24 -16.06 -16.96 0.76
C CYS A 24 -14.66 -16.38 0.82
N MET A 25 -14.36 -15.70 1.92
CA MET A 25 -13.01 -15.26 2.29
C MET A 25 -12.52 -16.05 3.50
N ALA A 26 -11.33 -16.63 3.41
CA ALA A 26 -10.75 -17.47 4.47
C ALA A 26 -11.69 -18.59 4.98
N GLY A 27 -12.67 -19.00 4.20
CA GLY A 27 -13.68 -20.00 4.59
C GLY A 27 -14.98 -19.42 5.15
N ASN A 28 -15.05 -18.11 5.37
CA ASN A 28 -16.25 -17.41 5.81
C ASN A 28 -17.05 -16.88 4.61
N ILE A 29 -18.36 -17.00 4.67
CA ILE A 29 -19.26 -16.54 3.60
C ILE A 29 -19.41 -15.03 3.69
N ILE A 30 -19.20 -14.32 2.58
CA ILE A 30 -19.56 -12.92 2.46
C ILE A 30 -21.05 -12.86 2.12
N SER A 31 -21.88 -12.45 3.09
CA SER A 31 -23.31 -12.25 2.87
C SER A 31 -23.53 -11.12 1.86
N ARG A 32 -24.40 -11.34 0.89
CA ARG A 32 -24.80 -10.35 -0.12
C ARG A 32 -26.20 -9.80 0.15
N GLU A 33 -26.46 -9.47 1.40
CA GLU A 33 -27.70 -8.82 1.81
C GLU A 33 -27.42 -7.34 2.12
N GLY A 34 -28.47 -6.54 2.16
CA GLY A 34 -28.38 -5.12 2.51
C GLY A 34 -27.34 -4.35 1.69
N LEU A 35 -26.37 -3.75 2.35
CA LEU A 35 -25.34 -2.92 1.74
C LEU A 35 -24.57 -3.64 0.62
N LEU A 36 -24.14 -4.88 0.85
CA LEU A 36 -23.35 -5.63 -0.14
C LEU A 36 -24.18 -6.05 -1.37
N ARG A 37 -25.50 -6.18 -1.21
CA ARG A 37 -26.40 -6.37 -2.35
C ARG A 37 -26.52 -5.09 -3.16
N ALA A 38 -26.82 -3.96 -2.51
CA ALA A 38 -26.88 -2.65 -3.17
C ALA A 38 -25.56 -2.34 -3.91
N TYR A 39 -24.42 -2.69 -3.32
CA TYR A 39 -23.11 -2.57 -3.95
C TYR A 39 -22.98 -3.45 -5.21
N SER A 40 -23.34 -4.74 -5.12
CA SER A 40 -23.26 -5.64 -6.28
C SER A 40 -24.16 -5.16 -7.42
N ASP A 41 -25.36 -4.68 -7.10
CA ASP A 41 -26.29 -4.11 -8.08
C ASP A 41 -25.71 -2.87 -8.76
N PHE A 42 -25.07 -1.98 -8.01
CA PHE A 42 -24.37 -0.82 -8.53
C PHE A 42 -23.24 -1.23 -9.50
N VAL A 43 -22.39 -2.16 -9.08
CA VAL A 43 -21.27 -2.65 -9.90
C VAL A 43 -21.79 -3.23 -11.20
N LEU A 44 -22.73 -4.19 -11.13
CA LEU A 44 -23.25 -4.85 -12.32
C LEU A 44 -23.99 -3.89 -13.25
N SER A 45 -24.73 -2.92 -12.71
CA SER A 45 -25.43 -1.93 -13.55
C SER A 45 -24.45 -1.00 -14.29
N THR A 46 -23.29 -0.74 -13.72
CA THR A 46 -22.25 0.08 -14.36
C THR A 46 -21.47 -0.72 -15.41
N MET A 47 -21.23 -2.03 -15.20
CA MET A 47 -20.54 -2.89 -16.16
C MET A 47 -21.36 -3.20 -17.42
N GLU A 48 -22.68 -3.17 -17.32
CA GLU A 48 -23.58 -3.65 -18.38
C GLU A 48 -23.83 -2.65 -19.50
N LYS A 49 -23.57 -1.36 -19.27
CA LYS A 49 -23.84 -0.34 -20.26
C LYS A 49 -22.93 -0.50 -21.48
N GLU A 50 -23.47 -0.37 -22.69
CA GLU A 50 -22.76 -0.43 -23.97
C GLU A 50 -21.74 0.69 -24.15
N LYS A 51 -21.81 1.74 -23.30
CA LYS A 51 -20.93 2.91 -23.35
C LYS A 51 -19.94 2.84 -22.21
N HIS A 52 -18.79 3.48 -22.40
CA HIS A 52 -17.83 3.75 -21.37
C HIS A 52 -18.47 4.38 -20.12
N ASN A 53 -18.32 3.74 -18.97
CA ASN A 53 -18.87 4.17 -17.71
C ASN A 53 -17.80 4.29 -16.63
N VAL A 54 -17.95 5.30 -15.79
CA VAL A 54 -17.10 5.51 -14.62
C VAL A 54 -17.96 5.32 -13.37
N GLY A 55 -17.52 4.44 -12.48
CA GLY A 55 -18.13 4.22 -11.17
C GLY A 55 -17.16 4.66 -10.08
N MET A 56 -17.64 5.45 -9.14
CA MET A 56 -16.89 5.83 -7.94
C MET A 56 -17.48 5.13 -6.74
N ILE A 57 -16.64 4.44 -5.98
CA ILE A 57 -17.01 3.70 -4.79
C ILE A 57 -16.37 4.41 -3.61
N LEU A 58 -17.20 5.06 -2.81
CA LEU A 58 -16.77 5.81 -1.63
C LEU A 58 -17.16 5.03 -0.38
N HIS A 59 -16.21 4.27 0.14
CA HIS A 59 -16.41 3.35 1.26
C HIS A 59 -16.05 3.99 2.61
N THR A 60 -16.49 3.37 3.70
CA THR A 60 -16.26 3.89 5.05
C THR A 60 -14.87 3.57 5.59
N GLY A 61 -14.21 2.50 5.13
CA GLY A 61 -12.87 2.14 5.59
C GLY A 61 -12.46 0.71 5.24
N SER A 62 -11.46 0.16 5.90
CA SER A 62 -10.76 -1.06 5.52
C SER A 62 -11.65 -2.32 5.45
N ALA A 63 -12.54 -2.54 6.41
CA ALA A 63 -13.41 -3.71 6.38
C ALA A 63 -14.47 -3.63 5.28
N CYS A 64 -15.01 -2.42 5.04
CA CYS A 64 -15.92 -2.15 3.92
C CYS A 64 -15.19 -2.35 2.59
N SER A 65 -14.00 -1.75 2.43
CA SER A 65 -13.17 -1.90 1.25
C SER A 65 -12.85 -3.36 0.96
N ALA A 66 -12.42 -4.13 1.94
CA ALA A 66 -12.09 -5.55 1.75
C ALA A 66 -13.26 -6.37 1.19
N CYS A 67 -14.49 -6.14 1.67
CA CYS A 67 -15.69 -6.80 1.15
C CYS A 67 -16.03 -6.31 -0.28
N PHE A 68 -15.91 -5.00 -0.52
CA PHE A 68 -16.20 -4.39 -1.81
C PHE A 68 -15.21 -4.83 -2.88
N ASP A 69 -13.93 -4.82 -2.59
CA ASP A 69 -12.87 -5.20 -3.52
C ASP A 69 -12.99 -6.67 -3.95
N VAL A 70 -13.33 -7.56 -2.99
CA VAL A 70 -13.62 -8.96 -3.30
C VAL A 70 -14.80 -9.10 -4.27
N LEU A 71 -15.93 -8.44 -3.97
CA LEU A 71 -17.12 -8.52 -4.83
C LEU A 71 -16.87 -7.88 -6.20
N LEU A 72 -16.12 -6.78 -6.25
CA LEU A 72 -15.77 -6.12 -7.51
C LEU A 72 -14.91 -7.01 -8.41
N ILE A 73 -13.89 -7.64 -7.86
CA ILE A 73 -13.02 -8.59 -8.58
C ILE A 73 -13.83 -9.81 -9.04
N VAL A 74 -14.73 -10.33 -8.20
CA VAL A 74 -15.61 -11.44 -8.55
C VAL A 74 -16.54 -11.06 -9.69
N CYS A 75 -17.22 -9.91 -9.61
CA CYS A 75 -18.10 -9.42 -10.67
C CYS A 75 -17.34 -9.23 -11.98
N ALA A 76 -16.12 -8.66 -11.92
CA ALA A 76 -15.29 -8.48 -13.11
C ALA A 76 -14.88 -9.82 -13.73
N ALA A 77 -14.45 -10.79 -12.92
CA ALA A 77 -14.05 -12.10 -13.41
C ALA A 77 -15.23 -12.84 -14.08
N LEU A 78 -16.40 -12.86 -13.43
CA LEU A 78 -17.59 -13.49 -13.98
C LEU A 78 -18.08 -12.76 -15.23
N SER A 79 -18.05 -11.44 -15.26
CA SER A 79 -18.42 -10.64 -16.44
C SER A 79 -17.50 -10.92 -17.62
N ASN A 80 -16.17 -11.01 -17.42
CA ASN A 80 -15.24 -11.39 -18.47
C ASN A 80 -15.50 -12.80 -19.00
N ILE A 81 -15.83 -13.77 -18.13
CA ILE A 81 -16.18 -15.12 -18.55
C ILE A 81 -17.44 -15.12 -19.43
N LEU A 82 -18.45 -14.34 -19.05
CA LEU A 82 -19.76 -14.35 -19.71
C LEU A 82 -19.84 -13.42 -20.93
N TYR A 83 -19.02 -12.36 -20.96
CA TYR A 83 -19.06 -11.35 -22.00
C TYR A 83 -18.39 -11.80 -23.30
N ASN A 84 -17.15 -12.29 -23.22
CA ASN A 84 -16.37 -12.73 -24.36
C ASN A 84 -15.65 -14.03 -24.00
N GLN A 85 -16.27 -15.13 -24.40
CA GLN A 85 -15.72 -16.46 -24.21
C GLN A 85 -15.50 -17.12 -25.58
N THR A 86 -14.38 -17.75 -25.74
CA THR A 86 -14.13 -18.58 -26.91
C THR A 86 -14.45 -20.04 -26.56
N ALA A 87 -15.56 -20.53 -27.07
CA ALA A 87 -15.99 -21.91 -26.84
C ALA A 87 -15.00 -22.91 -27.43
N THR A 88 -15.01 -24.15 -26.92
CA THR A 88 -14.14 -25.23 -27.42
C THR A 88 -14.26 -25.42 -28.94
N ASP A 89 -15.47 -25.39 -29.47
CA ASP A 89 -15.73 -25.58 -30.90
C ASP A 89 -15.14 -24.42 -31.71
N ASP A 90 -15.20 -23.17 -31.19
CA ASP A 90 -14.62 -21.99 -31.83
C ASP A 90 -13.09 -22.05 -31.84
N VAL A 91 -12.49 -22.47 -30.70
CA VAL A 91 -11.05 -22.68 -30.59
C VAL A 91 -10.59 -23.72 -31.61
N ILE A 92 -11.29 -24.83 -31.68
CA ILE A 92 -10.97 -25.89 -32.68
C ILE A 92 -11.12 -25.39 -34.11
N ALA A 93 -12.17 -24.60 -34.38
CA ALA A 93 -12.41 -24.02 -35.71
C ALA A 93 -11.36 -22.97 -36.10
N SER A 94 -10.74 -22.30 -35.13
CA SER A 94 -9.71 -21.29 -35.32
C SER A 94 -8.30 -21.87 -35.56
N LEU A 95 -8.07 -23.15 -35.25
CA LEU A 95 -6.77 -23.81 -35.42
C LEU A 95 -6.39 -23.95 -36.88
N THR A 96 -5.15 -23.56 -37.19
CA THR A 96 -4.55 -23.72 -38.50
C THR A 96 -3.44 -24.77 -38.47
N PRO A 97 -3.22 -25.53 -39.56
CA PRO A 97 -2.15 -26.49 -39.62
C PRO A 97 -0.79 -25.84 -39.29
N GLY A 98 -0.07 -26.39 -38.34
CA GLY A 98 1.17 -25.83 -37.82
C GLY A 98 1.06 -25.24 -36.40
N ASP A 99 -0.14 -24.93 -35.95
CA ASP A 99 -0.35 -24.39 -34.61
C ASP A 99 0.09 -25.36 -33.51
N LYS A 100 0.64 -24.80 -32.44
CA LYS A 100 1.00 -25.60 -31.26
C LYS A 100 -0.18 -25.69 -30.32
N VAL A 101 -0.45 -26.91 -29.88
CA VAL A 101 -1.51 -27.18 -28.92
C VAL A 101 -1.02 -28.08 -27.80
N LEU A 102 -1.60 -27.92 -26.62
CA LEU A 102 -1.50 -28.91 -25.56
C LEU A 102 -2.68 -29.86 -25.64
N TYR A 103 -2.43 -31.15 -25.47
CA TYR A 103 -3.47 -32.15 -25.35
C TYR A 103 -3.38 -32.87 -24.02
N TYR A 104 -4.47 -32.84 -23.28
CA TYR A 104 -4.65 -33.50 -22.01
C TYR A 104 -5.32 -34.84 -22.23
N SER A 105 -4.58 -35.97 -22.19
CA SER A 105 -5.09 -37.30 -22.38
C SER A 105 -5.44 -38.00 -21.06
N GLY A 106 -6.51 -38.78 -21.05
CA GLY A 106 -6.94 -39.61 -19.90
C GLY A 106 -7.88 -38.99 -18.91
N LYS A 107 -8.46 -39.80 -18.02
CA LYS A 107 -9.45 -39.38 -17.03
C LYS A 107 -8.88 -38.48 -15.93
N GLU A 108 -7.66 -38.71 -15.53
CA GLU A 108 -6.96 -37.93 -14.49
C GLU A 108 -5.98 -36.90 -15.03
N LYS A 109 -6.12 -36.53 -16.24
CA LYS A 109 -5.32 -35.58 -17.03
C LYS A 109 -4.32 -34.73 -16.18
N THR A 110 -3.28 -35.41 -15.70
CA THR A 110 -2.28 -34.81 -14.83
C THR A 110 -1.14 -34.17 -15.61
N ARG A 111 -1.02 -34.46 -16.87
CA ARG A 111 0.06 -34.02 -17.73
C ARG A 111 -0.45 -33.73 -19.14
N ALA A 112 -0.11 -32.55 -19.65
CA ALA A 112 -0.34 -32.15 -21.00
C ALA A 112 0.94 -32.38 -21.85
N GLN A 113 0.77 -32.81 -23.07
CA GLN A 113 1.85 -32.90 -24.04
C GLN A 113 1.62 -31.91 -25.18
N ARG A 114 2.69 -31.33 -25.68
CA ARG A 114 2.64 -30.41 -26.80
C ARG A 114 2.61 -31.19 -28.11
N TYR A 115 1.67 -30.82 -28.94
CA TYR A 115 1.50 -31.33 -30.31
C TYR A 115 1.51 -30.17 -31.28
N THR A 116 1.69 -30.54 -32.56
CA THR A 116 1.39 -29.67 -33.71
C THR A 116 0.04 -30.09 -34.28
N PHE A 117 -0.87 -29.17 -34.44
CA PHE A 117 -2.13 -29.38 -35.11
C PHE A 117 -1.82 -29.55 -36.62
N CYS A 118 -2.27 -30.66 -37.22
CA CYS A 118 -2.03 -30.96 -38.62
C CYS A 118 -3.26 -30.75 -39.52
N GLY A 119 -4.45 -30.59 -38.91
CA GLY A 119 -5.69 -30.43 -39.64
C GLY A 119 -6.75 -31.47 -39.22
N PHE A 120 -7.85 -31.46 -39.96
CA PHE A 120 -8.98 -32.38 -39.75
C PHE A 120 -8.95 -33.48 -40.82
N VAL A 121 -9.42 -34.69 -40.45
CA VAL A 121 -9.58 -35.82 -41.33
C VAL A 121 -10.92 -36.52 -41.06
N ASN A 122 -11.50 -37.19 -42.06
CA ASN A 122 -12.71 -37.96 -41.88
C ASN A 122 -12.42 -39.44 -41.64
N SER A 123 -11.26 -39.91 -42.16
CA SER A 123 -10.76 -41.26 -41.87
C SER A 123 -9.24 -41.23 -41.64
N TYR A 124 -8.69 -42.33 -41.12
CA TYR A 124 -7.27 -42.45 -40.81
C TYR A 124 -6.35 -42.36 -42.06
N ASP A 125 -6.90 -42.65 -43.22
CA ASP A 125 -6.16 -42.66 -44.48
C ASP A 125 -6.31 -41.34 -45.29
N ASP A 126 -7.15 -40.42 -44.81
CA ASP A 126 -7.42 -39.16 -45.48
C ASP A 126 -6.28 -38.16 -45.28
N PRO A 127 -5.95 -37.35 -46.26
CA PRO A 127 -5.02 -36.22 -46.06
C PRO A 127 -5.67 -35.15 -45.14
N PRO A 128 -4.87 -34.51 -44.28
CA PRO A 128 -5.40 -33.48 -43.42
C PRO A 128 -5.91 -32.28 -44.22
N SER A 129 -7.00 -31.70 -43.76
CA SER A 129 -7.73 -30.58 -44.36
C SER A 129 -7.99 -29.50 -43.31
N ASP A 130 -8.17 -28.24 -43.75
CA ASP A 130 -8.58 -27.13 -42.89
C ASP A 130 -10.10 -27.16 -42.58
N LYS A 131 -10.87 -27.97 -43.32
CA LYS A 131 -12.29 -28.11 -43.08
C LYS A 131 -12.55 -29.06 -41.93
N ILE A 132 -13.38 -28.64 -41.00
CA ILE A 132 -13.78 -29.43 -39.83
C ILE A 132 -14.28 -30.82 -40.28
N GLY A 133 -13.60 -31.86 -39.83
CA GLY A 133 -13.90 -33.26 -40.10
C GLY A 133 -14.33 -34.01 -38.82
N GLU A 134 -14.34 -35.35 -38.89
CA GLU A 134 -14.70 -36.21 -37.75
C GLU A 134 -13.56 -36.38 -36.75
N LEU A 135 -12.31 -36.22 -37.18
CA LEU A 135 -11.11 -36.44 -36.38
C LEU A 135 -10.17 -35.26 -36.51
N ILE A 136 -9.42 -34.97 -35.46
CA ILE A 136 -8.28 -34.04 -35.45
C ILE A 136 -6.99 -34.86 -35.51
N LEU A 137 -6.09 -34.48 -36.42
CA LEU A 137 -4.76 -35.03 -36.52
C LEU A 137 -3.76 -34.15 -35.77
N LEU A 138 -3.12 -34.70 -34.76
CA LEU A 138 -2.04 -34.07 -33.98
C LEU A 138 -0.72 -34.81 -34.21
N ASP A 139 0.37 -34.08 -34.37
CA ASP A 139 1.73 -34.60 -34.54
C ASP A 139 2.62 -34.22 -33.35
N GLN A 140 3.25 -35.21 -32.75
CA GLN A 140 4.23 -35.03 -31.69
C GLN A 140 5.68 -35.18 -32.21
N GLY A 141 5.89 -35.20 -33.50
CA GLY A 141 7.20 -35.38 -34.11
C GLY A 141 7.71 -36.82 -33.95
N LYS A 142 8.85 -37.01 -33.27
CA LYS A 142 9.45 -38.34 -33.07
C LYS A 142 8.56 -39.34 -32.36
N ASN A 143 7.57 -38.86 -31.61
CA ASN A 143 6.67 -39.72 -30.83
C ASN A 143 5.39 -40.11 -31.58
N GLY A 144 5.24 -39.70 -32.82
CA GLY A 144 4.18 -40.14 -33.72
C GLY A 144 2.97 -39.22 -33.79
N LYS A 145 2.00 -39.65 -34.59
CA LYS A 145 0.75 -38.97 -34.86
C LYS A 145 -0.38 -39.52 -34.00
N THR A 146 -1.29 -38.66 -33.59
CA THR A 146 -2.46 -39.02 -32.76
C THR A 146 -3.73 -38.49 -33.43
N TYR A 147 -4.74 -39.35 -33.58
CA TYR A 147 -6.06 -38.98 -34.07
C TYR A 147 -7.03 -38.82 -32.93
N LEU A 148 -7.70 -37.68 -32.85
CA LEU A 148 -8.62 -37.39 -31.78
C LEU A 148 -10.06 -37.32 -32.28
N MET A 149 -10.91 -38.15 -31.71
CA MET A 149 -12.35 -38.06 -31.93
C MET A 149 -12.94 -36.83 -31.29
N LYS A 150 -14.07 -36.35 -31.82
CA LYS A 150 -14.80 -35.15 -31.37
C LYS A 150 -15.04 -35.11 -29.85
N LYS A 151 -15.33 -36.23 -29.20
CA LYS A 151 -15.50 -36.36 -27.76
C LYS A 151 -14.23 -35.97 -26.94
N ASN A 152 -13.05 -35.97 -27.57
CA ASN A 152 -11.78 -35.65 -26.90
C ASN A 152 -11.28 -34.24 -27.24
N TRP A 153 -11.95 -33.50 -28.10
CA TRP A 153 -11.52 -32.15 -28.51
C TRP A 153 -11.49 -31.17 -27.33
N SER A 154 -12.33 -31.40 -26.35
CA SER A 154 -12.31 -30.61 -25.09
C SER A 154 -10.98 -30.70 -24.34
N GLY A 155 -10.10 -31.62 -24.65
CA GLY A 155 -8.75 -31.72 -24.09
C GLY A 155 -7.69 -30.90 -24.81
N ILE A 156 -8.02 -30.23 -25.91
CA ILE A 156 -7.08 -29.44 -26.72
C ILE A 156 -7.12 -27.99 -26.22
N VAL A 157 -5.92 -27.41 -26.02
CA VAL A 157 -5.75 -26.00 -25.61
C VAL A 157 -4.66 -25.38 -26.48
N PRO A 158 -4.85 -24.19 -27.09
CA PRO A 158 -3.80 -23.46 -27.77
C PRO A 158 -2.60 -23.27 -26.88
N TYR A 159 -1.39 -23.31 -27.43
CA TYR A 159 -0.17 -23.23 -26.64
C TYR A 159 0.87 -22.32 -27.26
N PHE A 160 1.25 -21.29 -26.53
CA PHE A 160 2.22 -20.28 -26.93
C PHE A 160 3.59 -20.44 -26.26
N GLY A 161 3.74 -21.43 -25.36
CA GLY A 161 4.98 -21.69 -24.64
C GLY A 161 5.95 -22.62 -25.41
N GLU A 162 7.15 -22.77 -24.86
CA GLU A 162 8.25 -23.55 -25.51
C GLU A 162 8.38 -24.99 -24.98
N SER A 163 7.91 -25.27 -23.77
CA SER A 163 8.06 -26.60 -23.15
C SER A 163 7.35 -27.70 -23.91
N ALA A 164 8.00 -28.86 -24.06
CA ALA A 164 7.43 -30.00 -24.77
C ALA A 164 6.36 -30.75 -23.98
N SER A 165 6.40 -30.66 -22.65
CA SER A 165 5.40 -31.25 -21.76
C SER A 165 5.26 -30.39 -20.48
N LEU A 166 4.05 -30.36 -19.94
CA LEU A 166 3.74 -29.58 -18.77
C LEU A 166 2.94 -30.42 -17.77
N ASP A 167 3.34 -30.33 -16.50
CA ASP A 167 2.55 -30.83 -15.38
C ASP A 167 1.71 -29.64 -14.84
N GLY A 168 0.51 -29.53 -15.40
CA GLY A 168 -0.36 -28.41 -15.06
C GLY A 168 -1.29 -28.70 -13.89
N LYS A 169 -1.48 -27.75 -12.96
CA LYS A 169 -2.54 -27.81 -11.96
C LYS A 169 -3.79 -27.00 -12.38
N GLY A 170 -3.68 -25.91 -13.10
CA GLY A 170 -4.81 -25.05 -13.49
C GLY A 170 -5.76 -25.71 -14.48
N ILE A 171 -5.35 -25.89 -15.70
CA ILE A 171 -6.20 -26.44 -16.79
C ILE A 171 -6.63 -27.88 -16.54
N ARG A 172 -5.86 -28.66 -15.80
CA ARG A 172 -6.28 -30.05 -15.40
C ARG A 172 -7.56 -30.08 -14.61
N LYS A 173 -7.76 -29.10 -13.76
CA LYS A 173 -8.95 -28.96 -12.92
C LYS A 173 -10.20 -28.59 -13.71
N GLU A 174 -10.08 -28.28 -15.00
CA GLU A 174 -11.21 -28.03 -15.87
C GLU A 174 -12.18 -29.20 -15.94
N ASN A 175 -11.65 -30.44 -15.92
CA ASN A 175 -12.50 -31.62 -15.90
C ASN A 175 -13.00 -32.01 -14.50
N GLY A 176 -12.67 -31.21 -13.50
CA GLY A 176 -13.09 -31.35 -12.12
C GLY A 176 -13.88 -30.12 -11.67
N LYS A 177 -13.36 -29.42 -10.68
CA LYS A 177 -14.06 -28.31 -10.02
C LYS A 177 -14.41 -27.14 -10.95
N ARG A 178 -13.49 -26.77 -11.86
CA ARG A 178 -13.75 -25.68 -12.83
C ARG A 178 -14.93 -26.04 -13.74
N LYS A 179 -14.91 -27.22 -14.31
CA LYS A 179 -16.02 -27.72 -15.15
C LYS A 179 -17.34 -27.70 -14.39
N SER A 180 -17.35 -28.26 -13.16
CA SER A 180 -18.56 -28.23 -12.32
C SER A 180 -19.05 -26.82 -12.06
N PHE A 181 -18.16 -25.85 -11.76
CA PHE A 181 -18.54 -24.47 -11.58
C PHE A 181 -19.20 -23.89 -12.83
N PHE A 182 -18.60 -24.09 -14.00
CA PHE A 182 -19.17 -23.58 -15.27
C PHE A 182 -20.51 -24.24 -15.62
N CYS A 183 -20.67 -25.54 -15.36
CA CYS A 183 -21.93 -26.21 -15.63
C CYS A 183 -23.00 -25.88 -14.59
N ASP A 184 -22.69 -25.98 -13.30
CA ASP A 184 -23.69 -25.91 -12.23
C ASP A 184 -24.03 -24.45 -11.85
N VAL A 185 -23.02 -23.59 -11.83
CA VAL A 185 -23.18 -22.19 -11.43
C VAL A 185 -23.50 -21.30 -12.63
N LEU A 186 -22.69 -21.38 -13.70
CA LEU A 186 -22.88 -20.54 -14.89
C LEU A 186 -23.89 -21.13 -15.89
N GLY A 187 -24.33 -22.38 -15.70
CA GLY A 187 -25.35 -23.02 -16.54
C GLY A 187 -24.84 -23.40 -17.95
N MET A 188 -23.54 -23.44 -18.15
CA MET A 188 -22.92 -23.76 -19.45
C MET A 188 -22.94 -25.26 -19.76
N LYS A 189 -23.14 -25.64 -21.02
CA LYS A 189 -22.88 -27.00 -21.45
C LYS A 189 -21.38 -27.26 -21.54
N ASP A 190 -20.97 -28.53 -21.51
CA ASP A 190 -19.57 -28.93 -21.58
C ASP A 190 -18.85 -28.40 -22.83
N SER A 191 -19.53 -28.32 -23.98
CA SER A 191 -19.00 -27.75 -25.22
C SER A 191 -18.87 -26.24 -25.21
N GLU A 192 -19.62 -25.56 -24.31
CA GLU A 192 -19.66 -24.09 -24.20
C GLU A 192 -18.62 -23.56 -23.19
N ILE A 193 -17.99 -24.44 -22.40
CA ILE A 193 -16.98 -24.01 -21.43
C ILE A 193 -15.80 -23.34 -22.16
N PRO A 194 -15.49 -22.08 -21.85
CA PRO A 194 -14.45 -21.35 -22.54
C PRO A 194 -13.06 -21.95 -22.26
N ARG A 195 -12.24 -22.08 -23.30
CA ARG A 195 -10.83 -22.43 -23.21
C ARG A 195 -9.95 -21.21 -23.05
N THR A 196 -10.32 -20.16 -23.75
CA THR A 196 -9.70 -18.84 -23.67
C THR A 196 -10.80 -17.80 -23.44
N ILE A 197 -10.44 -16.72 -22.79
CA ILE A 197 -11.29 -15.56 -22.59
C ILE A 197 -10.54 -14.40 -23.24
N ASP A 198 -11.19 -13.74 -24.20
CA ASP A 198 -10.55 -12.75 -25.08
C ASP A 198 -10.55 -11.34 -24.49
N THR A 199 -11.06 -11.19 -23.27
CA THR A 199 -11.12 -9.92 -22.55
C THR A 199 -10.37 -9.98 -21.23
N SER A 200 -9.87 -8.83 -20.79
CA SER A 200 -9.18 -8.68 -19.53
C SER A 200 -9.61 -7.41 -18.81
N THR A 201 -9.44 -7.43 -17.48
CA THR A 201 -9.58 -6.27 -16.61
C THR A 201 -8.26 -5.99 -15.91
N VAL A 202 -7.84 -4.74 -15.90
CA VAL A 202 -6.66 -4.29 -15.16
C VAL A 202 -7.10 -3.78 -13.80
N VAL A 203 -6.45 -4.25 -12.74
CA VAL A 203 -6.72 -3.87 -11.35
C VAL A 203 -5.46 -3.25 -10.75
N VAL A 204 -5.57 -2.05 -10.24
CA VAL A 204 -4.50 -1.38 -9.49
C VAL A 204 -4.79 -1.55 -8.01
N MET A 205 -3.95 -2.32 -7.34
CA MET A 205 -4.01 -2.53 -5.89
C MET A 205 -2.65 -3.00 -5.37
N SER A 206 -2.40 -2.88 -4.08
CA SER A 206 -1.16 -3.35 -3.49
C SER A 206 -0.98 -4.86 -3.71
N LYS A 207 0.27 -5.32 -3.74
CA LYS A 207 0.55 -6.75 -3.88
C LYS A 207 0.06 -7.52 -2.66
N GLU A 208 0.15 -6.91 -1.48
CA GLU A 208 -0.29 -7.50 -0.22
C GLU A 208 -1.80 -7.74 -0.21
N ASP A 209 -2.59 -6.74 -0.62
CA ASP A 209 -4.05 -6.89 -0.74
C ASP A 209 -4.42 -7.94 -1.79
N ALA A 210 -3.73 -7.94 -2.94
CA ALA A 210 -3.94 -8.95 -3.97
C ALA A 210 -3.63 -10.36 -3.47
N ASP A 211 -2.52 -10.54 -2.76
CA ASP A 211 -2.13 -11.83 -2.16
C ASP A 211 -3.16 -12.27 -1.10
N ASN A 212 -3.60 -11.34 -0.25
CA ASN A 212 -4.62 -11.60 0.77
C ASN A 212 -5.96 -12.02 0.14
N ILE A 213 -6.43 -11.32 -0.88
CA ILE A 213 -7.69 -11.66 -1.55
C ILE A 213 -7.55 -13.00 -2.30
N LEU A 214 -6.60 -13.12 -3.21
CA LEU A 214 -6.54 -14.25 -4.15
C LEU A 214 -6.19 -15.59 -3.49
N ASN A 215 -5.42 -15.58 -2.38
CA ASN A 215 -5.10 -16.80 -1.65
C ASN A 215 -6.27 -17.28 -0.78
N ARG A 216 -7.19 -16.40 -0.41
CA ARG A 216 -8.27 -16.66 0.54
C ARG A 216 -9.65 -16.73 -0.10
N LEU A 217 -9.84 -16.16 -1.31
CA LEU A 217 -11.09 -16.10 -2.04
C LEU A 217 -11.46 -17.44 -2.67
N THR A 218 -12.63 -17.92 -2.35
CA THR A 218 -13.15 -19.19 -2.89
C THR A 218 -14.67 -19.12 -3.10
N PHE A 219 -15.17 -19.96 -3.98
CA PHE A 219 -16.61 -20.16 -4.21
C PHE A 219 -17.03 -21.52 -3.65
N TRP A 220 -18.14 -21.54 -2.93
CA TRP A 220 -18.78 -22.75 -2.47
C TRP A 220 -20.07 -22.97 -3.23
N PHE A 221 -20.23 -24.17 -3.80
CA PHE A 221 -21.40 -24.55 -4.56
C PHE A 221 -21.48 -26.09 -4.61
N SER A 222 -22.67 -26.69 -4.55
CA SER A 222 -22.91 -28.15 -4.70
C SER A 222 -21.94 -29.01 -3.87
N ASN A 223 -21.63 -28.60 -2.63
CA ASN A 223 -20.63 -29.23 -1.75
C ASN A 223 -19.18 -29.24 -2.28
N MET A 224 -18.86 -28.35 -3.20
CA MET A 224 -17.52 -28.17 -3.76
C MET A 224 -16.99 -26.77 -3.43
N LYS A 225 -15.64 -26.66 -3.41
CA LYS A 225 -14.92 -25.43 -3.22
C LYS A 225 -13.94 -25.22 -4.36
N VAL A 226 -13.95 -24.03 -4.97
CA VAL A 226 -13.03 -23.66 -6.04
C VAL A 226 -12.49 -22.25 -5.82
N GLY A 227 -11.20 -22.05 -6.02
CA GLY A 227 -10.56 -20.73 -5.95
C GLY A 227 -10.75 -19.94 -7.24
N LEU A 228 -10.73 -18.60 -7.15
CA LEU A 228 -10.85 -17.75 -8.34
C LEU A 228 -9.72 -18.00 -9.34
N THR A 229 -8.48 -18.20 -8.86
CA THR A 229 -7.31 -18.55 -9.68
C THR A 229 -7.41 -19.94 -10.36
N GLU A 230 -8.35 -20.77 -9.93
CA GLU A 230 -8.67 -22.05 -10.59
C GLU A 230 -9.68 -21.84 -11.72
N LEU A 231 -10.47 -20.76 -11.69
CA LEU A 231 -11.48 -20.44 -12.71
C LEU A 231 -10.90 -19.68 -13.90
N VAL A 232 -10.08 -18.66 -13.63
CA VAL A 232 -9.49 -17.80 -14.65
C VAL A 232 -8.00 -17.56 -14.36
N PRO A 233 -7.18 -17.34 -15.41
CA PRO A 233 -5.80 -16.92 -15.25
C PRO A 233 -5.75 -15.51 -14.65
N ILE A 234 -4.90 -15.32 -13.63
CA ILE A 234 -4.67 -14.04 -12.96
C ILE A 234 -3.18 -13.86 -12.81
N SER A 235 -2.66 -12.66 -13.05
CA SER A 235 -1.24 -12.36 -12.89
C SER A 235 -1.04 -10.98 -12.24
N TYR A 236 0.03 -10.89 -11.45
CA TYR A 236 0.53 -9.62 -10.91
C TYR A 236 1.69 -9.11 -11.76
N TYR A 237 1.72 -7.81 -12.02
CA TYR A 237 2.73 -7.12 -12.81
C TYR A 237 3.47 -6.11 -11.94
N THR A 238 4.77 -6.27 -11.78
CA THR A 238 5.63 -5.25 -11.17
C THR A 238 6.06 -4.19 -12.18
N ASP A 239 6.12 -4.60 -13.45
CA ASP A 239 6.34 -3.78 -14.63
C ASP A 239 5.58 -4.44 -15.79
N ALA A 240 5.33 -3.75 -16.89
CA ALA A 240 4.57 -4.27 -18.03
C ALA A 240 5.15 -5.59 -18.59
N ASP A 241 6.48 -5.74 -18.53
CA ASP A 241 7.19 -6.93 -19.02
C ASP A 241 7.48 -7.98 -17.92
N GLN A 242 7.09 -7.72 -16.65
CA GLN A 242 7.39 -8.59 -15.53
C GLN A 242 6.11 -9.16 -14.92
N GLU A 243 5.71 -10.32 -15.42
CA GLU A 243 4.52 -11.05 -15.02
C GLU A 243 4.80 -12.10 -13.95
N TYR A 244 3.96 -12.14 -12.91
CA TYR A 244 3.95 -13.13 -11.84
C TYR A 244 2.58 -13.79 -11.76
N PRO A 245 2.38 -14.99 -12.30
CA PRO A 245 1.08 -15.65 -12.33
C PRO A 245 0.65 -16.13 -10.94
N TYR A 246 -0.63 -15.94 -10.64
CA TYR A 246 -1.31 -16.59 -9.52
C TYR A 246 -1.81 -17.97 -9.97
N GLY A 247 -1.47 -18.99 -9.18
CA GLY A 247 -1.83 -20.36 -9.54
C GLY A 247 -0.98 -20.89 -10.69
N ASN A 248 -1.57 -21.73 -11.54
CA ASN A 248 -0.84 -22.43 -12.62
C ASN A 248 -1.52 -22.21 -13.97
N ASN A 249 -0.84 -21.56 -14.87
CA ASN A 249 -1.24 -21.34 -16.26
C ASN A 249 -0.29 -22.04 -17.23
N PRO A 250 -0.38 -23.39 -17.37
CA PRO A 250 0.58 -24.14 -18.18
C PRO A 250 0.45 -23.84 -19.67
N ALA A 251 -0.71 -23.42 -20.15
CA ALA A 251 -0.92 -23.02 -21.53
C ALA A 251 -0.42 -21.60 -21.83
N LYS A 252 -0.01 -20.86 -20.78
CA LYS A 252 0.40 -19.46 -20.88
C LYS A 252 -0.65 -18.59 -21.60
N THR A 253 -1.92 -18.87 -21.32
CA THR A 253 -3.01 -18.01 -21.78
C THR A 253 -2.92 -16.65 -21.12
N GLU A 254 -3.31 -15.61 -21.82
CA GLU A 254 -3.32 -14.25 -21.33
C GLU A 254 -4.17 -14.15 -20.06
N PRO A 255 -3.71 -13.43 -19.02
CA PRO A 255 -4.48 -13.23 -17.80
C PRO A 255 -5.79 -12.47 -18.06
N VAL A 256 -6.87 -12.95 -17.45
CA VAL A 256 -8.18 -12.29 -17.48
C VAL A 256 -8.21 -11.13 -16.47
N ILE A 257 -7.56 -11.30 -15.34
CA ILE A 257 -7.36 -10.22 -14.34
C ILE A 257 -5.86 -9.95 -14.27
N LYS A 258 -5.48 -8.72 -14.63
CA LYS A 258 -4.11 -8.20 -14.59
C LYS A 258 -4.00 -7.25 -13.42
N ILE A 259 -3.20 -7.60 -12.42
CA ILE A 259 -3.06 -6.80 -11.19
C ILE A 259 -1.71 -6.10 -11.17
N THR A 260 -1.68 -4.87 -10.73
CA THR A 260 -0.44 -4.10 -10.52
C THR A 260 -0.60 -3.12 -9.37
N GLY A 261 0.50 -2.76 -8.69
CA GLY A 261 0.48 -1.74 -7.63
C GLY A 261 0.62 -0.31 -8.15
N LYS A 262 0.77 -0.10 -9.48
CA LYS A 262 1.09 1.22 -10.04
C LYS A 262 0.18 1.57 -11.22
N VAL A 263 -0.38 2.76 -11.21
CA VAL A 263 -1.21 3.29 -12.31
C VAL A 263 -0.39 3.41 -13.60
N SER A 264 0.89 3.79 -13.52
CA SER A 264 1.80 3.86 -14.69
C SER A 264 1.99 2.51 -15.38
N VAL A 265 2.10 1.41 -14.61
CA VAL A 265 2.16 0.05 -15.15
C VAL A 265 0.81 -0.35 -15.73
N ALA A 266 -0.30 -0.03 -15.06
CA ALA A 266 -1.65 -0.25 -15.59
C ALA A 266 -1.85 0.45 -16.94
N ARG A 267 -1.38 1.70 -17.06
CA ARG A 267 -1.39 2.45 -18.33
C ARG A 267 -0.64 1.68 -19.43
N SER A 268 0.53 1.16 -19.13
CA SER A 268 1.32 0.38 -20.09
C SER A 268 0.60 -0.91 -20.50
N LEU A 269 0.00 -1.64 -19.56
CA LEU A 269 -0.79 -2.84 -19.84
C LEU A 269 -2.05 -2.54 -20.68
N LEU A 270 -2.68 -1.39 -20.47
CA LEU A 270 -3.85 -0.94 -21.25
C LEU A 270 -3.47 -0.50 -22.67
N LEU A 271 -2.23 -0.06 -22.88
CA LEU A 271 -1.69 0.33 -24.19
C LEU A 271 -1.24 -0.85 -25.01
N ASP A 272 -0.90 -1.97 -24.38
CA ASP A 272 -0.49 -3.20 -25.08
C ASP A 272 -1.69 -3.79 -25.86
N ARG A 273 -1.52 -3.93 -27.17
CA ARG A 273 -2.53 -4.49 -28.09
C ARG A 273 -2.22 -5.92 -28.50
N SER A 274 -1.13 -6.49 -27.98
CA SER A 274 -0.70 -7.84 -28.36
C SER A 274 -1.46 -8.95 -27.65
N GLY A 275 -2.14 -8.64 -26.54
CA GLY A 275 -2.88 -9.58 -25.71
C GLY A 275 -4.40 -9.45 -25.81
N ASN A 276 -5.11 -9.91 -24.77
CA ASN A 276 -6.55 -9.78 -24.64
C ASN A 276 -6.99 -8.32 -24.69
N ARG A 277 -8.19 -8.08 -25.22
CA ARG A 277 -8.80 -6.76 -25.17
C ARG A 277 -9.11 -6.36 -23.71
N ASN A 278 -8.45 -5.30 -23.23
CA ASN A 278 -8.73 -4.76 -21.92
C ASN A 278 -10.06 -4.00 -21.95
N ILE A 279 -11.06 -4.48 -21.20
CA ILE A 279 -12.41 -3.90 -21.17
C ILE A 279 -12.67 -3.11 -19.88
N GLY A 280 -11.89 -3.30 -18.83
CA GLY A 280 -12.10 -2.65 -17.54
C GLY A 280 -10.80 -2.21 -16.90
N LEU A 281 -10.92 -1.15 -16.09
CA LEU A 281 -9.89 -0.66 -15.17
C LEU A 281 -10.51 -0.49 -13.79
N MET A 282 -9.81 -0.94 -12.76
CA MET A 282 -10.18 -0.76 -11.37
C MET A 282 -8.99 -0.21 -10.61
N VAL A 283 -9.16 0.90 -9.90
CA VAL A 283 -8.12 1.50 -9.04
C VAL A 283 -8.65 1.48 -7.62
N LEU A 284 -8.03 0.63 -6.79
CA LEU A 284 -8.51 0.31 -5.47
C LEU A 284 -7.58 0.89 -4.41
N GLY A 285 -8.12 1.77 -3.59
CA GLY A 285 -7.44 2.46 -2.50
C GLY A 285 -7.02 3.89 -2.82
N ASP A 286 -7.12 4.75 -1.81
CA ASP A 286 -6.80 6.18 -1.89
C ASP A 286 -5.37 6.43 -2.37
N GLU A 287 -4.42 5.68 -1.86
CA GLU A 287 -3.00 5.79 -2.21
C GLU A 287 -2.75 5.51 -3.70
N ALA A 288 -3.45 4.53 -4.28
CA ALA A 288 -3.33 4.23 -5.70
C ALA A 288 -3.89 5.37 -6.56
N VAL A 289 -4.99 5.99 -6.12
CA VAL A 289 -5.59 7.15 -6.79
C VAL A 289 -4.69 8.37 -6.67
N ARG A 290 -4.20 8.68 -5.48
CA ARG A 290 -3.30 9.81 -5.21
C ARG A 290 -2.01 9.74 -6.03
N ARG A 291 -1.36 8.58 -6.05
CA ARG A 291 -0.13 8.36 -6.83
C ARG A 291 -0.35 8.35 -8.33
N GLY A 292 -1.52 7.97 -8.76
CA GLY A 292 -1.90 7.91 -10.17
C GLY A 292 -2.53 9.20 -10.71
N GLU A 293 -2.59 10.26 -9.95
CA GLU A 293 -3.34 11.48 -10.26
C GLU A 293 -3.00 12.07 -11.63
N SER A 294 -1.73 12.01 -12.04
CA SER A 294 -1.29 12.52 -13.35
C SER A 294 -1.72 11.65 -14.54
N GLU A 295 -1.87 10.34 -14.35
CA GLU A 295 -2.23 9.39 -15.42
C GLU A 295 -3.73 9.06 -15.46
N LEU A 296 -4.40 9.16 -14.34
CA LEU A 296 -5.81 8.78 -14.20
C LEU A 296 -6.75 9.51 -15.16
N PRO A 297 -6.63 10.83 -15.43
CA PRO A 297 -7.53 11.50 -16.36
C PRO A 297 -7.53 10.88 -17.77
N GLU A 298 -6.33 10.57 -18.31
CA GLU A 298 -6.20 9.88 -19.59
C GLU A 298 -6.87 8.50 -19.57
N LEU A 299 -6.70 7.76 -18.49
CA LEU A 299 -7.21 6.40 -18.35
C LEU A 299 -8.72 6.35 -18.13
N ILE A 300 -9.25 7.29 -17.34
CA ILE A 300 -10.69 7.40 -17.06
C ILE A 300 -11.45 7.78 -18.33
N GLU A 301 -10.92 8.66 -19.16
CA GLU A 301 -11.58 9.10 -20.40
C GLU A 301 -11.43 8.11 -21.57
N ARG A 302 -10.76 6.98 -21.35
CA ARG A 302 -10.43 6.05 -22.41
C ARG A 302 -11.62 5.25 -22.89
N LYS A 303 -12.21 5.63 -24.02
CA LYS A 303 -13.41 5.03 -24.63
C LYS A 303 -13.28 3.54 -25.03
N SER A 304 -12.06 2.99 -25.05
CA SER A 304 -11.87 1.55 -25.27
C SER A 304 -12.24 0.70 -24.06
N LEU A 305 -12.26 1.30 -22.87
CA LEU A 305 -12.73 0.68 -21.63
C LEU A 305 -14.26 0.79 -21.53
N GLN A 306 -14.90 -0.30 -21.17
CA GLN A 306 -16.35 -0.32 -20.94
C GLN A 306 -16.67 0.24 -19.55
N TYR A 307 -15.81 -0.04 -18.57
CA TYR A 307 -15.97 0.46 -17.22
C TYR A 307 -14.62 0.83 -16.59
N VAL A 308 -14.68 1.84 -15.74
CA VAL A 308 -13.61 2.25 -14.85
C VAL A 308 -14.19 2.41 -13.46
N TYR A 309 -13.55 1.79 -12.46
CA TYR A 309 -13.90 1.98 -11.05
C TYR A 309 -12.76 2.61 -10.28
N LEU A 310 -13.10 3.58 -9.46
CA LEU A 310 -12.22 4.16 -8.44
C LEU A 310 -12.83 3.86 -7.08
N SER A 311 -12.08 3.19 -6.20
CA SER A 311 -12.52 2.84 -4.85
C SER A 311 -11.66 3.58 -3.82
N MET A 312 -12.27 4.42 -2.99
CA MET A 312 -11.60 5.34 -2.07
C MET A 312 -12.41 5.48 -0.78
N PRO A 313 -11.78 5.87 0.34
CA PRO A 313 -12.51 6.27 1.54
C PRO A 313 -13.35 7.51 1.27
N ILE A 314 -14.58 7.53 1.79
CA ILE A 314 -15.45 8.68 1.71
C ILE A 314 -14.79 9.90 2.37
N GLY A 315 -14.82 11.04 1.68
CA GLY A 315 -14.28 12.31 2.16
C GLY A 315 -12.74 12.36 2.25
N SER A 316 -12.00 11.42 1.65
CA SER A 316 -10.57 11.62 1.42
C SER A 316 -10.37 12.76 0.41
N GLU A 317 -9.22 13.42 0.45
CA GLU A 317 -8.90 14.49 -0.50
C GLU A 317 -9.00 13.99 -1.96
N SER A 318 -8.50 12.80 -2.22
CA SER A 318 -8.62 12.17 -3.55
C SER A 318 -10.07 11.95 -3.94
N SER A 319 -10.93 11.51 -3.01
CA SER A 319 -12.35 11.27 -3.29
C SER A 319 -13.10 12.55 -3.60
N GLU A 320 -12.88 13.62 -2.85
CA GLU A 320 -13.49 14.93 -3.10
C GLU A 320 -13.07 15.46 -4.47
N LYS A 321 -11.78 15.43 -4.77
CA LYS A 321 -11.22 15.89 -6.04
C LYS A 321 -11.76 15.08 -7.24
N MET A 322 -11.80 13.75 -7.14
CA MET A 322 -12.30 12.89 -8.22
C MET A 322 -13.81 13.09 -8.45
N VAL A 323 -14.59 13.22 -7.39
CA VAL A 323 -16.05 13.48 -7.48
C VAL A 323 -16.31 14.83 -8.17
N ASP A 324 -15.54 15.85 -7.87
CA ASP A 324 -15.65 17.18 -8.49
C ASP A 324 -15.22 17.15 -9.97
N CYS A 325 -14.12 16.48 -10.29
CA CYS A 325 -13.60 16.39 -11.65
C CYS A 325 -14.52 15.60 -12.59
N TYR A 326 -15.21 14.55 -12.06
CA TYR A 326 -16.01 13.62 -12.88
C TYR A 326 -17.49 13.64 -12.51
N SER A 327 -18.16 14.74 -12.80
CA SER A 327 -19.58 14.94 -12.48
C SER A 327 -20.53 13.92 -13.12
N SER A 328 -20.12 13.30 -14.25
CA SER A 328 -20.91 12.27 -14.96
C SER A 328 -20.71 10.85 -14.43
N ALA A 329 -19.77 10.64 -13.51
CA ALA A 329 -19.53 9.32 -12.92
C ALA A 329 -20.71 8.89 -12.05
N ALA A 330 -21.05 7.60 -12.09
CA ALA A 330 -21.98 7.02 -11.15
C ALA A 330 -21.27 6.91 -9.78
N VAL A 331 -21.94 7.28 -8.70
CA VAL A 331 -21.36 7.29 -7.36
C VAL A 331 -22.09 6.32 -6.45
N PHE A 332 -21.36 5.47 -5.78
CA PHE A 332 -21.80 4.65 -4.68
C PHE A 332 -21.10 5.15 -3.41
N ALA A 333 -21.80 5.90 -2.58
CA ALA A 333 -21.21 6.52 -1.41
C ALA A 333 -21.85 5.98 -0.12
N CYS A 334 -20.99 5.45 0.77
CA CYS A 334 -21.41 4.97 2.08
C CYS A 334 -21.54 6.13 3.08
N THR A 335 -22.43 7.08 2.78
CA THR A 335 -22.83 8.13 3.72
C THR A 335 -23.65 7.55 4.87
N LYS A 336 -23.76 8.28 5.97
CA LYS A 336 -24.60 7.88 7.12
C LYS A 336 -26.04 7.56 6.68
N ASP A 337 -26.64 8.42 5.87
CA ASP A 337 -28.02 8.26 5.39
C ASP A 337 -28.18 7.08 4.45
N PHE A 338 -27.20 6.86 3.56
CA PHE A 338 -27.17 5.70 2.69
C PHE A 338 -27.10 4.40 3.49
N LEU A 339 -26.26 4.35 4.51
CA LEU A 339 -26.11 3.21 5.39
C LEU A 339 -27.38 2.93 6.17
N LEU A 340 -28.05 3.95 6.69
CA LEU A 340 -29.35 3.82 7.37
C LEU A 340 -30.41 3.19 6.46
N CYS A 341 -30.48 3.58 5.18
CA CYS A 341 -31.43 3.04 4.23
C CYS A 341 -31.15 1.59 3.81
N ASN A 342 -29.88 1.19 3.79
CA ASN A 342 -29.45 -0.12 3.28
C ASN A 342 -28.96 -1.07 4.38
N TYR A 343 -29.05 -0.67 5.65
CA TYR A 343 -28.61 -1.49 6.75
C TYR A 343 -29.61 -2.63 7.01
N VAL A 344 -29.12 -3.84 6.82
CA VAL A 344 -29.81 -5.06 7.23
C VAL A 344 -28.78 -5.92 7.96
N ASN A 345 -29.05 -6.26 9.21
CA ASN A 345 -28.26 -7.23 9.94
C ASN A 345 -28.19 -8.53 9.15
N ALA A 346 -27.00 -8.92 8.73
CA ALA A 346 -26.83 -10.17 8.01
C ALA A 346 -27.31 -11.35 8.87
N ALA A 347 -28.20 -12.17 8.33
CA ALA A 347 -28.72 -13.35 9.03
C ALA A 347 -27.63 -14.41 9.31
N ILE A 348 -26.53 -14.37 8.55
CA ILE A 348 -25.37 -15.26 8.70
C ILE A 348 -24.21 -14.42 9.22
N SER A 349 -23.86 -14.60 10.50
CA SER A 349 -22.72 -13.97 11.13
C SER A 349 -21.42 -14.69 10.70
N ASN A 350 -20.44 -13.91 10.26
CA ASN A 350 -19.06 -14.34 10.07
C ASN A 350 -18.13 -13.20 10.42
N GLN A 351 -16.85 -13.50 10.65
CA GLN A 351 -15.91 -12.54 11.19
C GLN A 351 -15.79 -11.25 10.35
N GLU A 352 -15.74 -11.33 9.02
CA GLU A 352 -15.60 -10.18 8.15
C GLU A 352 -16.88 -9.31 8.15
N THR A 353 -18.05 -9.93 8.05
CA THR A 353 -19.34 -9.18 8.08
C THR A 353 -19.69 -8.67 9.47
N ASP A 354 -19.25 -9.33 10.54
CA ASP A 354 -19.45 -8.84 11.91
C ASP A 354 -18.66 -7.57 12.17
N ILE A 355 -17.41 -7.49 11.71
CA ILE A 355 -16.60 -6.27 11.77
C ILE A 355 -17.27 -5.16 10.95
N LEU A 356 -17.69 -5.46 9.71
CA LEU A 356 -18.39 -4.50 8.86
C LEU A 356 -19.68 -3.98 9.52
N ASN A 357 -20.49 -4.85 10.08
CA ASN A 357 -21.71 -4.47 10.78
C ASN A 357 -21.44 -3.60 12.00
N ALA A 358 -20.43 -3.95 12.82
CA ALA A 358 -20.03 -3.15 13.98
C ALA A 358 -19.55 -1.75 13.58
N GLN A 359 -18.84 -1.64 12.45
CA GLN A 359 -18.38 -0.35 11.92
C GLN A 359 -19.54 0.48 11.35
N ILE A 360 -20.50 -0.14 10.68
CA ILE A 360 -21.73 0.55 10.23
C ILE A 360 -22.53 1.07 11.43
N ASP A 361 -22.71 0.25 12.46
CA ASP A 361 -23.38 0.68 13.70
C ASP A 361 -22.65 1.85 14.37
N ALA A 362 -21.30 1.82 14.35
CA ALA A 362 -20.51 2.90 14.91
C ALA A 362 -20.64 4.22 14.11
N ILE A 363 -20.87 4.15 12.80
CA ILE A 363 -21.13 5.35 11.98
C ILE A 363 -22.54 5.88 12.22
N ILE A 364 -23.53 4.99 12.26
CA ILE A 364 -24.95 5.36 12.43
C ILE A 364 -25.17 6.01 13.79
N ASP A 365 -24.64 5.40 14.84
CA ASP A 365 -24.82 5.84 16.24
C ASP A 365 -23.67 6.74 16.74
N LYS A 366 -22.88 7.33 15.84
CA LYS A 366 -21.70 8.11 16.21
C LYS A 366 -22.06 9.34 17.03
N GLU A 367 -21.40 9.47 18.18
CA GLU A 367 -21.42 10.64 19.04
C GLU A 367 -20.02 11.23 19.17
N ILE A 368 -19.86 12.48 18.75
CA ILE A 368 -18.61 13.22 18.89
C ILE A 368 -18.78 14.29 19.95
N THR A 369 -18.03 14.17 21.04
CA THR A 369 -17.99 15.13 22.12
C THR A 369 -16.72 15.96 22.05
N THR A 370 -16.81 17.28 22.17
CA THR A 370 -15.63 18.16 22.22
C THR A 370 -15.47 18.75 23.62
N ILE A 371 -14.28 18.58 24.20
CA ILE A 371 -13.88 19.24 25.44
C ILE A 371 -12.99 20.42 25.05
N VAL A 372 -13.56 21.63 25.09
CA VAL A 372 -12.84 22.86 24.76
C VAL A 372 -12.18 23.44 25.99
N LEU A 373 -10.88 23.61 25.95
CA LEU A 373 -10.07 24.07 27.04
C LEU A 373 -9.68 25.55 26.89
N PRO A 374 -9.81 26.36 27.94
CA PRO A 374 -9.25 27.69 27.90
C PRO A 374 -7.73 27.60 27.87
N SER A 375 -7.11 28.35 26.98
CA SER A 375 -5.65 28.45 26.84
C SER A 375 -5.23 29.88 26.60
N LEU A 376 -3.97 30.17 26.92
CA LEU A 376 -3.33 31.42 26.51
C LEU A 376 -3.15 31.49 24.99
N ILE A 377 -3.12 30.37 24.30
CA ILE A 377 -3.19 30.30 22.85
C ILE A 377 -4.67 30.24 22.44
N ASN A 378 -5.33 31.37 22.49
CA ASN A 378 -6.68 31.55 21.96
C ASN A 378 -6.65 31.78 20.44
N TRP A 379 -7.82 31.91 19.83
CA TRP A 379 -7.91 32.09 18.37
C TRP A 379 -7.14 33.32 17.86
N GLU A 380 -7.25 34.46 18.54
CA GLU A 380 -6.58 35.69 18.12
C GLU A 380 -5.06 35.57 18.21
N THR A 381 -4.54 34.96 19.27
CA THR A 381 -3.09 34.72 19.45
C THR A 381 -2.57 33.74 18.38
N TYR A 382 -3.32 32.67 18.09
CA TYR A 382 -2.96 31.72 17.05
C TYR A 382 -2.93 32.37 15.67
N LYS A 383 -3.96 33.14 15.35
CA LYS A 383 -4.05 33.90 14.10
C LYS A 383 -2.91 34.90 13.96
N GLU A 384 -2.59 35.63 15.02
CA GLU A 384 -1.46 36.57 15.03
C GLU A 384 -0.14 35.84 14.76
N PHE A 385 0.09 34.72 15.41
CA PHE A 385 1.24 33.88 15.17
C PHE A 385 1.34 33.45 13.70
N LYS A 386 0.26 32.90 13.13
CA LYS A 386 0.23 32.46 11.74
C LYS A 386 0.48 33.56 10.74
N ASN A 387 -0.14 34.72 10.95
CA ASN A 387 0.08 35.89 10.10
C ASN A 387 1.52 36.43 10.18
N ALA A 388 2.13 36.39 11.37
CA ALA A 388 3.52 36.80 11.53
C ALA A 388 4.47 35.81 10.85
N MET A 389 4.21 34.50 10.96
CA MET A 389 4.96 33.45 10.25
C MET A 389 4.87 33.61 8.74
N TYR A 390 3.65 33.82 8.23
CA TYR A 390 3.42 34.02 6.78
C TYR A 390 4.13 35.27 6.27
N PHE A 391 4.11 36.37 7.03
CA PHE A 391 4.83 37.58 6.69
C PHE A 391 6.33 37.32 6.57
N ILE A 392 6.94 36.62 7.55
CA ILE A 392 8.36 36.29 7.50
C ILE A 392 8.65 35.39 6.29
N LYS A 393 7.81 34.38 6.02
CA LYS A 393 7.96 33.50 4.87
C LYS A 393 7.94 34.25 3.55
N SER A 394 6.99 35.19 3.39
CA SER A 394 6.72 35.86 2.11
C SER A 394 7.75 36.92 1.71
N GLU A 395 8.54 37.41 2.66
CA GLU A 395 9.57 38.43 2.39
C GLU A 395 10.75 37.84 1.60
N GLU A 396 11.25 38.60 0.62
CA GLU A 396 12.36 38.21 -0.27
C GLU A 396 13.75 38.14 0.40
N TYR A 397 13.78 38.09 1.73
CA TYR A 397 15.00 37.90 2.49
C TYR A 397 15.25 36.40 2.64
N SER A 398 16.24 35.87 1.91
CA SER A 398 16.56 34.45 1.91
C SER A 398 17.89 34.19 2.62
N THR A 399 17.82 33.59 3.81
CA THR A 399 18.96 33.04 4.54
C THR A 399 18.57 31.71 5.17
N ASP A 400 19.55 30.83 5.40
CA ASP A 400 19.27 29.55 6.05
C ASP A 400 18.68 29.78 7.45
N LYS A 401 19.13 30.82 8.19
CA LYS A 401 18.61 31.19 9.50
C LYS A 401 17.13 31.64 9.49
N LYS A 402 16.64 32.19 8.41
CA LYS A 402 15.20 32.47 8.25
C LYS A 402 14.41 31.18 8.13
N ASP A 403 14.92 30.27 7.33
CA ASP A 403 14.30 28.99 7.07
C ASP A 403 14.25 28.17 8.37
N GLU A 404 15.36 28.07 9.12
CA GLU A 404 15.45 27.43 10.43
C GLU A 404 14.52 28.08 11.47
N PHE A 405 14.47 29.41 11.54
CA PHE A 405 13.54 30.14 12.41
C PHE A 405 12.09 29.72 12.18
N ILE A 406 11.66 29.63 10.91
CA ILE A 406 10.30 29.27 10.56
C ILE A 406 10.00 27.82 10.99
N ILE A 407 10.93 26.90 10.72
CA ILE A 407 10.79 25.49 11.07
C ILE A 407 10.65 25.31 12.59
N HIS A 408 11.58 25.87 13.34
CA HIS A 408 11.60 25.72 14.81
C HIS A 408 10.40 26.39 15.49
N ALA A 409 10.00 27.58 15.02
CA ALA A 409 8.85 28.30 15.56
C ALA A 409 7.54 27.54 15.30
N TYR A 410 7.39 26.98 14.09
CA TYR A 410 6.21 26.20 13.74
C TYR A 410 6.13 24.89 14.52
N SER A 411 7.23 24.14 14.58
CA SER A 411 7.31 22.89 15.33
C SER A 411 7.02 23.09 16.82
N LEU A 412 7.54 24.18 17.40
CA LEU A 412 7.31 24.50 18.80
C LEU A 412 5.84 24.89 19.08
N MET A 413 5.22 25.68 18.19
CA MET A 413 3.79 26.00 18.31
C MET A 413 2.93 24.72 18.18
N LYS A 414 3.24 23.85 17.21
CA LYS A 414 2.55 22.57 17.03
C LYS A 414 2.67 21.69 18.28
N LEU A 415 3.84 21.66 18.91
CA LEU A 415 4.05 20.96 20.17
C LEU A 415 3.11 21.52 21.28
N PHE A 416 3.08 22.83 21.48
CA PHE A 416 2.25 23.46 22.52
C PHE A 416 0.76 23.24 22.29
N MET A 417 0.32 23.19 21.03
CA MET A 417 -1.07 22.92 20.69
C MET A 417 -1.46 21.48 20.94
N THR A 418 -0.54 20.53 20.76
CA THR A 418 -0.88 19.10 20.70
C THR A 418 -0.40 18.30 21.91
N ALA A 419 0.49 18.83 22.75
CA ALA A 419 0.98 18.11 23.93
C ALA A 419 -0.13 17.88 24.97
N ALA A 420 -0.18 16.68 25.54
CA ALA A 420 -0.99 16.34 26.71
C ALA A 420 -0.08 15.87 27.87
N PHE A 421 1.05 16.52 28.01
CA PHE A 421 2.05 16.35 29.08
C PHE A 421 2.72 17.70 29.38
N SER A 422 3.32 17.85 30.56
CA SER A 422 4.05 19.07 30.90
C SER A 422 5.39 19.13 30.14
N ILE A 423 5.81 20.32 29.73
CA ILE A 423 7.07 20.52 29.01
C ILE A 423 8.27 20.09 29.86
N ARG A 424 8.26 20.41 31.16
CA ARG A 424 9.29 19.94 32.11
C ARG A 424 9.46 18.42 32.07
N TYR A 425 8.35 17.69 31.97
CA TYR A 425 8.39 16.24 31.94
C TYR A 425 9.06 15.72 30.66
N MET A 426 8.72 16.31 29.53
CA MET A 426 9.34 15.99 28.24
C MET A 426 10.86 16.28 28.28
N GLU A 427 11.26 17.47 28.70
CA GLU A 427 12.68 17.83 28.78
C GLU A 427 13.46 16.91 29.71
N LYS A 428 12.86 16.50 30.83
CA LYS A 428 13.47 15.50 31.72
C LYS A 428 13.72 14.18 31.00
N LEU A 429 12.77 13.65 30.24
CA LEU A 429 12.96 12.39 29.51
C LEU A 429 13.99 12.51 28.39
N ILE A 430 14.15 13.69 27.80
CA ILE A 430 15.23 13.96 26.85
C ILE A 430 16.58 13.96 27.58
N ASP A 431 16.70 14.62 28.75
CA ASP A 431 17.90 14.62 29.56
C ASP A 431 18.30 13.24 30.05
N ASP A 432 17.34 12.44 30.41
CA ASP A 432 17.52 11.05 30.83
C ASP A 432 17.83 10.10 29.65
N SER A 433 17.93 10.64 28.41
CA SER A 433 18.14 9.89 27.16
C SER A 433 17.06 8.84 26.87
N GLU A 434 15.87 9.03 27.39
CA GLU A 434 14.71 8.18 27.12
C GLU A 434 14.00 8.57 25.82
N LEU A 435 14.13 9.82 25.37
CA LEU A 435 13.67 10.32 24.08
C LEU A 435 14.90 10.70 23.24
N GLU A 436 15.16 9.95 22.20
CA GLU A 436 16.27 10.19 21.26
C GLU A 436 15.79 11.03 20.07
N ASN A 437 16.67 11.83 19.49
CA ASN A 437 16.43 12.63 18.29
C ASN A 437 15.28 13.66 18.40
N VAL A 438 14.94 14.07 19.60
CA VAL A 438 13.96 15.12 19.85
C VAL A 438 14.67 16.32 20.47
N ILE A 439 14.55 17.48 19.84
CA ILE A 439 15.17 18.72 20.31
C ILE A 439 14.35 19.27 21.47
N LYS A 440 15.03 19.70 22.54
CA LYS A 440 14.35 20.31 23.69
C LYS A 440 13.63 21.60 23.32
N PRO A 441 12.43 21.83 23.88
CA PRO A 441 11.69 23.06 23.68
C PRO A 441 12.45 24.34 24.08
N ASP A 442 13.24 24.32 25.18
CA ASP A 442 14.07 25.44 25.62
C ASP A 442 15.23 25.71 24.65
N GLU A 443 15.86 24.67 24.13
CA GLU A 443 16.93 24.80 23.10
C GLU A 443 16.36 25.40 21.81
N ARG A 444 15.19 24.92 21.33
CA ARG A 444 14.53 25.50 20.17
C ARG A 444 14.18 26.97 20.36
N LEU A 445 13.67 27.33 21.54
CA LEU A 445 13.31 28.72 21.83
C LEU A 445 14.55 29.62 21.85
N THR A 446 15.66 29.11 22.38
CA THR A 446 16.95 29.80 22.34
C THR A 446 17.44 29.99 20.90
N GLN A 447 17.41 28.96 20.07
CA GLN A 447 17.80 29.03 18.66
C GLN A 447 16.94 30.05 17.89
N ILE A 448 15.62 30.02 18.04
CA ILE A 448 14.70 30.98 17.43
C ILE A 448 15.09 32.40 17.80
N THR A 449 15.41 32.65 19.07
CA THR A 449 15.82 33.96 19.55
C THR A 449 17.14 34.40 18.92
N GLU A 450 18.13 33.53 18.85
CA GLU A 450 19.41 33.78 18.20
C GLU A 450 19.26 34.09 16.70
N TYR A 451 18.43 33.35 15.99
CA TYR A 451 18.19 33.58 14.56
C TYR A 451 17.53 34.94 14.32
N SER A 452 16.58 35.33 15.17
CA SER A 452 15.90 36.63 15.07
C SER A 452 16.84 37.83 15.12
N HIS A 453 17.96 37.72 15.85
CA HIS A 453 18.98 38.79 15.95
C HIS A 453 19.66 39.08 14.60
N THR A 454 19.65 38.13 13.68
CA THR A 454 20.23 38.28 12.35
C THR A 454 19.26 38.93 11.34
N PHE A 455 18.00 39.11 11.70
CA PHE A 455 16.99 39.61 10.79
C PHE A 455 17.11 41.12 10.55
N PRO A 456 16.73 41.60 9.38
CA PRO A 456 16.57 43.03 9.12
C PRO A 456 15.40 43.61 9.95
N ASP A 457 15.42 44.92 10.20
CA ASP A 457 14.46 45.59 11.08
C ASP A 457 12.99 45.33 10.70
N CYS A 458 12.68 45.17 9.42
CA CYS A 458 11.34 44.85 8.93
C CYS A 458 10.82 43.51 9.44
N LEU A 459 11.68 42.53 9.63
CA LEU A 459 11.32 41.19 10.11
C LEU A 459 11.41 41.06 11.64
N LYS A 460 12.26 41.86 12.31
CA LYS A 460 12.48 41.78 13.76
C LYS A 460 11.19 41.92 14.56
N SER A 461 10.36 42.90 14.25
CA SER A 461 9.10 43.12 14.96
C SER A 461 8.16 41.91 14.87
N LYS A 462 8.12 41.24 13.74
CA LYS A 462 7.30 40.01 13.55
C LYS A 462 7.92 38.83 14.26
N ALA A 463 9.24 38.70 14.22
CA ALA A 463 9.97 37.65 14.94
C ALA A 463 9.81 37.82 16.45
N GLU A 464 9.89 39.04 17.00
CA GLU A 464 9.61 39.35 18.40
C GLU A 464 8.17 38.96 18.80
N THR A 465 7.19 39.23 17.94
CA THR A 465 5.80 38.79 18.19
C THR A 465 5.74 37.27 18.34
N ILE A 466 6.34 36.52 17.41
CA ILE A 466 6.39 35.06 17.43
C ILE A 466 7.07 34.55 18.71
N ILE A 467 8.26 35.09 19.03
CA ILE A 467 9.04 34.69 20.19
C ILE A 467 8.24 34.94 21.49
N ASN A 468 7.64 36.13 21.66
CA ASN A 468 6.84 36.44 22.84
C ASN A 468 5.67 35.46 23.01
N ILE A 469 4.97 35.09 21.93
CA ILE A 469 3.88 34.10 21.98
C ILE A 469 4.40 32.75 22.42
N LEU A 470 5.53 32.30 21.85
CA LEU A 470 6.13 31.01 22.18
C LEU A 470 6.68 30.96 23.61
N GLU A 471 7.30 32.03 24.11
CA GLU A 471 7.78 32.13 25.50
C GLU A 471 6.63 32.07 26.51
N ILE A 472 5.55 32.79 26.25
CA ILE A 472 4.37 32.77 27.10
C ILE A 472 3.76 31.36 27.11
N ALA A 473 3.67 30.70 25.96
CA ALA A 473 3.17 29.33 25.86
C ALA A 473 4.11 28.34 26.58
N TYR A 474 5.41 28.43 26.39
CA TYR A 474 6.41 27.61 27.06
C TYR A 474 6.25 27.69 28.60
N LEU A 475 6.25 28.91 29.15
CA LEU A 475 6.12 29.12 30.58
C LEU A 475 4.76 28.62 31.13
N SER A 476 3.68 28.76 30.38
CA SER A 476 2.35 28.31 30.80
C SER A 476 2.19 26.79 30.80
N PHE A 477 2.86 26.09 29.91
CA PHE A 477 2.79 24.63 29.81
C PHE A 477 3.96 23.92 30.49
N PHE A 478 4.89 24.65 31.07
CA PHE A 478 6.10 24.10 31.65
C PHE A 478 5.81 23.08 32.75
N ASP A 479 5.06 23.47 33.80
CA ASP A 479 4.74 22.60 34.95
C ASP A 479 3.40 21.86 34.82
N LYS A 480 2.44 22.40 34.07
CA LYS A 480 1.06 21.91 33.99
C LYS A 480 0.53 22.05 32.59
N ASN A 481 -0.07 21.00 32.10
CA ASN A 481 -0.73 21.01 30.80
C ASN A 481 -2.27 20.84 30.98
N PRO A 482 -3.11 21.75 30.42
CA PRO A 482 -4.56 21.64 30.50
C PRO A 482 -5.12 20.38 29.85
N LYS A 483 -4.54 19.92 28.71
CA LYS A 483 -4.97 18.70 28.02
C LYS A 483 -4.66 17.45 28.85
N GLU A 484 -3.48 17.40 29.52
CA GLU A 484 -3.13 16.30 30.43
C GLU A 484 -4.16 16.18 31.54
N LYS A 485 -4.51 17.32 32.16
CA LYS A 485 -5.51 17.37 33.24
C LYS A 485 -6.88 16.91 32.75
N ALA A 486 -7.34 17.41 31.61
CA ALA A 486 -8.63 17.04 31.03
C ALA A 486 -8.69 15.56 30.66
N LEU A 487 -7.61 15.02 30.08
CA LEU A 487 -7.49 13.59 29.77
C LEU A 487 -7.61 12.74 31.03
N LYS A 488 -6.85 13.06 32.10
CA LYS A 488 -6.92 12.31 33.36
C LYS A 488 -8.33 12.38 33.99
N GLU A 489 -8.95 13.54 33.99
CA GLU A 489 -10.32 13.70 34.47
C GLU A 489 -11.36 12.92 33.67
N LEU A 490 -11.18 12.83 32.33
CA LEU A 490 -12.03 12.04 31.44
C LEU A 490 -11.86 10.56 31.75
N LEU A 491 -10.61 10.11 31.84
CA LEU A 491 -10.28 8.72 32.16
C LEU A 491 -10.77 8.31 33.55
N GLU A 492 -10.71 9.20 34.56
CA GLU A 492 -11.26 8.93 35.91
C GLU A 492 -12.79 8.73 35.90
N LYS A 493 -13.50 9.40 34.98
CA LYS A 493 -14.98 9.39 34.94
C LYS A 493 -15.58 8.34 34.04
N THR A 494 -14.82 7.88 33.02
CA THR A 494 -15.35 6.92 32.04
C THR A 494 -15.54 5.54 32.62
N SER A 495 -16.54 4.81 32.08
CA SER A 495 -16.78 3.38 32.31
C SER A 495 -16.26 2.51 31.19
N ALA A 496 -15.66 3.10 30.15
CA ALA A 496 -15.09 2.38 29.02
C ALA A 496 -13.94 1.46 29.47
N THR A 497 -13.87 0.28 28.89
CA THR A 497 -12.86 -0.74 29.21
C THR A 497 -11.82 -0.89 28.13
N HIS A 498 -12.17 -0.61 26.87
CA HIS A 498 -11.26 -0.61 25.75
C HIS A 498 -11.20 0.78 25.13
N ILE A 499 -10.08 1.49 25.33
CA ILE A 499 -9.92 2.91 24.99
C ILE A 499 -8.76 3.09 24.03
N ALA A 500 -8.97 3.86 22.96
CA ALA A 500 -7.87 4.35 22.14
C ALA A 500 -7.59 5.83 22.48
N ILE A 501 -6.31 6.17 22.68
CA ILE A 501 -5.85 7.55 22.76
C ILE A 501 -5.05 7.85 21.52
N VAL A 502 -5.56 8.75 20.68
CA VAL A 502 -4.90 9.15 19.43
C VAL A 502 -4.05 10.38 19.69
N VAL A 503 -2.77 10.25 19.39
CA VAL A 503 -1.75 11.29 19.56
C VAL A 503 -1.13 11.70 18.23
N PRO A 504 -0.60 12.93 18.08
CA PRO A 504 -0.11 13.43 16.79
C PRO A 504 1.24 12.84 16.36
N LYS A 505 2.12 12.48 17.30
CA LYS A 505 3.50 12.04 17.02
C LYS A 505 3.84 10.75 17.76
N ALA A 506 4.70 9.92 17.20
CA ALA A 506 5.04 8.62 17.78
C ALA A 506 5.75 8.74 19.14
N TYR A 507 6.64 9.71 19.32
CA TYR A 507 7.31 9.88 20.61
C TYR A 507 6.36 10.32 21.74
N TYR A 508 5.16 10.87 21.41
CA TYR A 508 4.12 11.13 22.41
C TYR A 508 3.58 9.86 23.04
N ILE A 509 3.62 8.74 22.32
CA ILE A 509 3.16 7.44 22.84
C ILE A 509 3.91 7.11 24.14
N LYS A 510 5.25 7.19 24.09
CA LYS A 510 6.11 6.92 25.25
C LYS A 510 5.87 7.90 26.41
N LEU A 511 5.76 9.20 26.09
CA LEU A 511 5.41 10.23 27.06
C LEU A 511 4.08 9.94 27.75
N MET A 512 3.04 9.65 26.96
CA MET A 512 1.71 9.38 27.48
C MET A 512 1.63 8.09 28.29
N GLN A 513 2.30 7.03 27.86
CA GLN A 513 2.41 5.79 28.63
C GLN A 513 2.99 6.04 30.02
N ARG A 514 4.07 6.84 30.08
CA ARG A 514 4.69 7.21 31.36
C ARG A 514 3.76 8.08 32.24
N VAL A 515 3.16 9.13 31.66
CA VAL A 515 2.23 10.04 32.35
C VAL A 515 1.05 9.27 32.94
N LEU A 516 0.51 8.27 32.23
CA LEU A 516 -0.60 7.47 32.71
C LEU A 516 -0.16 6.40 33.71
N SER A 517 1.02 5.81 33.57
CA SER A 517 1.55 4.80 34.50
C SER A 517 1.99 5.36 35.83
N GLU A 518 2.34 6.65 35.92
CA GLU A 518 2.71 7.34 37.16
C GLU A 518 1.49 7.83 37.97
N ASP A 519 0.28 7.75 37.38
CA ASP A 519 -0.95 8.19 38.08
C ASP A 519 -1.56 7.03 38.87
N GLU A 520 -1.46 7.11 40.24
CA GLU A 520 -1.94 6.05 41.15
C GLU A 520 -3.43 5.72 40.99
N LYS A 521 -4.26 6.64 40.54
CA LYS A 521 -5.70 6.41 40.35
C LYS A 521 -6.01 5.65 39.09
N LEU A 522 -5.18 5.83 38.06
CA LEU A 522 -5.38 5.21 36.73
C LEU A 522 -4.76 3.80 36.66
N CYS A 523 -3.64 3.57 37.35
CA CYS A 523 -2.92 2.28 37.32
C CYS A 523 -3.73 1.10 37.86
N ASN A 524 -4.72 1.30 38.69
CA ASN A 524 -5.47 0.23 39.38
C ASN A 524 -6.78 -0.14 38.68
N ARG A 525 -7.05 0.35 37.46
CA ARG A 525 -8.27 0.04 36.74
C ARG A 525 -8.06 -1.16 35.79
N ASP A 526 -9.07 -1.97 35.67
CA ASP A 526 -9.11 -3.08 34.70
C ASP A 526 -9.62 -2.56 33.34
N TRP A 527 -8.70 -2.00 32.56
CA TRP A 527 -8.95 -1.50 31.22
C TRP A 527 -7.77 -1.74 30.30
N ARG A 528 -8.05 -1.70 29.01
CA ARG A 528 -7.03 -1.71 27.96
C ARG A 528 -7.00 -0.33 27.32
N ILE A 529 -5.84 0.31 27.35
CA ILE A 529 -5.59 1.58 26.68
C ILE A 529 -4.56 1.37 25.58
N ASP A 530 -4.96 1.61 24.35
CA ASP A 530 -4.09 1.63 23.19
C ASP A 530 -3.75 3.10 22.87
N ILE A 531 -2.46 3.49 22.95
CA ILE A 531 -2.00 4.83 22.58
C ILE A 531 -1.37 4.71 21.21
N VAL A 532 -1.91 5.43 20.23
CA VAL A 532 -1.54 5.27 18.81
C VAL A 532 -1.51 6.62 18.08
N THR A 533 -0.75 6.70 17.00
CA THR A 533 -0.82 7.87 16.09
C THR A 533 -1.94 7.68 15.07
N ALA A 534 -2.44 8.79 14.50
CA ALA A 534 -3.48 8.77 13.49
C ALA A 534 -3.11 7.93 12.25
N ASN A 535 -1.83 7.91 11.89
CA ASN A 535 -1.34 7.15 10.73
C ASN A 535 -1.16 5.65 11.02
N ARG A 536 -1.10 5.24 12.30
CA ARG A 536 -1.00 3.83 12.72
C ARG A 536 -2.27 3.31 13.36
N PHE A 537 -3.32 4.09 13.35
CA PHE A 537 -4.61 3.67 13.92
C PHE A 537 -5.15 2.43 13.21
N ASP A 538 -5.54 1.41 13.98
CA ASP A 538 -6.11 0.19 13.43
C ASP A 538 -7.63 0.25 13.45
N ASN A 539 -8.22 0.50 12.28
CA ASN A 539 -9.67 0.55 12.11
C ASN A 539 -10.36 -0.83 12.21
N SER A 540 -9.62 -1.92 12.29
CA SER A 540 -10.20 -3.25 12.50
C SER A 540 -10.57 -3.53 13.96
N ASN A 541 -9.96 -2.80 14.90
CA ASN A 541 -10.30 -2.85 16.32
C ASN A 541 -11.52 -1.99 16.62
N MET A 542 -12.41 -2.49 17.47
CA MET A 542 -13.55 -1.72 18.00
C MET A 542 -13.24 -1.27 19.42
N TYR A 543 -13.46 0.02 19.68
CA TYR A 543 -13.22 0.65 20.98
C TYR A 543 -14.51 1.13 21.60
N ASP A 544 -14.58 1.09 22.95
CA ASP A 544 -15.70 1.68 23.71
C ASP A 544 -15.64 3.22 23.66
N LEU A 545 -14.42 3.77 23.65
CA LEU A 545 -14.16 5.20 23.60
C LEU A 545 -12.86 5.48 22.85
N ILE A 546 -12.89 6.48 21.96
CA ILE A 546 -11.68 7.05 21.36
C ILE A 546 -11.48 8.47 21.88
N ILE A 547 -10.26 8.79 22.30
CA ILE A 547 -9.89 10.11 22.77
C ILE A 547 -8.84 10.69 21.83
N ALA A 548 -9.19 11.76 21.12
CA ALA A 548 -8.28 12.48 20.25
C ALA A 548 -7.66 13.68 20.99
N ILE A 549 -6.34 13.75 21.02
CA ILE A 549 -5.60 14.83 21.67
C ILE A 549 -5.36 15.98 20.67
N GLY A 550 -6.39 16.75 20.39
CA GLY A 550 -6.38 17.81 19.39
C GLY A 550 -7.25 17.50 18.17
N ASN A 551 -7.25 18.43 17.22
CA ASN A 551 -7.86 18.22 15.90
C ASN A 551 -6.91 17.38 15.03
N ILE A 552 -6.88 16.07 15.28
CA ILE A 552 -5.94 15.13 14.67
C ILE A 552 -6.58 14.47 13.47
N THR A 553 -5.87 14.50 12.37
CA THR A 553 -6.18 13.77 11.13
C THR A 553 -4.94 13.03 10.64
N GLY A 554 -5.14 11.90 9.99
CA GLY A 554 -4.08 11.11 9.35
C GLY A 554 -4.67 10.10 8.39
N ASN A 555 -3.83 9.34 7.72
CA ASN A 555 -4.27 8.39 6.69
C ASN A 555 -5.24 7.32 7.19
N ARG A 556 -5.14 6.92 8.47
CA ARG A 556 -5.95 5.84 9.05
C ARG A 556 -6.95 6.32 10.09
N PHE A 557 -6.87 7.58 10.52
CA PHE A 557 -7.75 8.13 11.52
C PHE A 557 -8.15 9.57 11.18
N ASP A 558 -9.43 9.81 11.22
CA ASP A 558 -10.04 11.13 11.19
C ASP A 558 -11.23 11.11 12.17
N ILE A 559 -11.35 12.10 13.01
CA ILE A 559 -12.38 12.17 14.06
C ILE A 559 -13.79 12.05 13.45
N LEU A 560 -14.03 12.69 12.32
CA LEU A 560 -15.34 12.73 11.67
C LEU A 560 -15.66 11.41 10.96
N ARG A 561 -14.64 10.72 10.44
CA ARG A 561 -14.79 9.52 9.59
C ARG A 561 -14.54 8.21 10.33
N CYS A 562 -13.91 8.25 11.50
CA CYS A 562 -13.58 7.05 12.26
C CYS A 562 -14.81 6.19 12.51
N GLN A 563 -14.68 4.89 12.28
CA GLN A 563 -15.72 3.88 12.42
C GLN A 563 -15.42 2.85 13.50
N ALA A 564 -14.33 3.04 14.23
CA ALA A 564 -13.86 2.09 15.23
C ALA A 564 -14.49 2.31 16.62
N SER A 565 -15.34 3.32 16.77
CA SER A 565 -16.10 3.58 18.02
C SER A 565 -17.35 4.42 17.74
N LYS A 566 -18.39 4.19 18.53
CA LYS A 566 -19.56 5.06 18.59
C LYS A 566 -19.25 6.36 19.33
N ASN A 567 -18.36 6.32 20.32
CA ASN A 567 -18.06 7.44 21.19
C ASN A 567 -16.65 7.98 20.92
N ILE A 568 -16.55 9.20 20.46
CA ILE A 568 -15.29 9.89 20.22
C ILE A 568 -15.27 11.18 21.03
N THR A 569 -14.21 11.40 21.80
CA THR A 569 -14.02 12.65 22.53
C THR A 569 -12.76 13.35 22.04
N ALA A 570 -12.91 14.59 21.55
CA ALA A 570 -11.78 15.42 21.15
C ALA A 570 -11.47 16.45 22.24
N ILE A 571 -10.23 16.50 22.70
CA ILE A 571 -9.75 17.51 23.67
C ILE A 571 -9.05 18.61 22.88
N LEU A 572 -9.70 19.77 22.78
CA LEU A 572 -9.34 20.86 21.89
C LEU A 572 -9.03 22.15 22.65
N TYR A 573 -8.10 22.94 22.17
CA TYR A 573 -8.05 24.35 22.46
C TYR A 573 -9.01 25.14 21.56
N GLU A 574 -9.27 26.41 21.90
CA GLU A 574 -10.21 27.26 21.16
C GLU A 574 -9.86 27.38 19.67
N ALA A 575 -8.58 27.54 19.33
CA ALA A 575 -8.12 27.61 17.94
C ALA A 575 -8.42 26.31 17.17
N GLU A 576 -8.18 25.15 17.80
CA GLU A 576 -8.48 23.84 17.21
C GLU A 576 -9.99 23.61 17.05
N LYS A 577 -10.81 24.12 17.99
CA LYS A 577 -12.28 24.05 17.90
C LYS A 577 -12.79 24.72 16.63
N HIS A 578 -12.28 25.89 16.29
CA HIS A 578 -12.71 26.59 15.06
C HIS A 578 -12.40 25.82 13.80
N GLN A 579 -11.19 25.25 13.71
CA GLN A 579 -10.80 24.38 12.61
C GLN A 579 -11.66 23.10 12.55
N PHE A 580 -11.90 22.46 13.71
CA PHE A 580 -12.74 21.28 13.80
C PHE A 580 -14.18 21.53 13.30
N HIS A 581 -14.82 22.61 13.74
CA HIS A 581 -16.17 22.95 13.27
C HIS A 581 -16.25 23.23 11.77
N ARG A 582 -15.23 23.87 11.20
CA ARG A 582 -15.17 24.06 9.76
C ARG A 582 -15.06 22.74 9.01
N ASN A 583 -14.18 21.84 9.48
CA ASN A 583 -14.04 20.51 8.91
C ASN A 583 -15.36 19.71 9.00
N GLU A 584 -16.06 19.83 10.12
CA GLU A 584 -17.39 19.22 10.31
C GLU A 584 -18.42 19.76 9.32
N LYS A 585 -18.48 21.06 9.10
CA LYS A 585 -19.37 21.67 8.10
C LYS A 585 -19.03 21.22 6.68
N ARG A 586 -17.74 21.22 6.36
CA ARG A 586 -17.27 20.72 5.05
C ARG A 586 -17.66 19.26 4.84
N PHE A 587 -17.44 18.41 5.85
CA PHE A 587 -17.80 16.99 5.79
C PHE A 587 -19.31 16.80 5.59
N LYS A 588 -20.14 17.49 6.34
CA LYS A 588 -21.62 17.45 6.17
C LYS A 588 -22.05 17.94 4.77
N SER A 589 -21.42 18.98 4.24
CA SER A 589 -21.71 19.47 2.89
C SER A 589 -21.35 18.45 1.81
N VAL A 590 -20.22 17.76 1.95
CA VAL A 590 -19.81 16.67 1.04
C VAL A 590 -20.78 15.49 1.13
N GLU A 591 -21.17 15.05 2.33
CA GLU A 591 -22.14 13.98 2.49
C GLU A 591 -23.49 14.35 1.84
N HIS A 592 -23.96 15.57 2.03
CA HIS A 592 -25.21 16.03 1.40
C HIS A 592 -25.13 15.98 -0.14
N MET A 593 -24.04 16.47 -0.73
CA MET A 593 -23.80 16.38 -2.17
C MET A 593 -23.78 14.92 -2.66
N LEU A 594 -23.14 14.02 -1.92
CA LEU A 594 -23.06 12.60 -2.26
C LEU A 594 -24.43 11.91 -2.14
N ASN A 595 -25.22 12.25 -1.15
CA ASN A 595 -26.60 11.76 -1.00
C ASN A 595 -27.47 12.17 -2.19
N GLN A 596 -27.38 13.43 -2.64
CA GLN A 596 -28.09 13.90 -3.84
C GLN A 596 -27.68 13.10 -5.09
N ARG A 597 -26.38 12.81 -5.25
CA ARG A 597 -25.88 12.02 -6.40
C ARG A 597 -26.29 10.55 -6.34
N SER A 598 -26.49 10.02 -5.16
CA SER A 598 -26.97 8.64 -4.93
C SER A 598 -28.51 8.52 -4.96
N ALA A 599 -29.23 9.59 -5.31
CA ALA A 599 -30.69 9.68 -5.34
C ALA A 599 -31.38 9.36 -3.99
N ILE A 600 -30.73 9.69 -2.89
CA ILE A 600 -31.28 9.56 -1.54
C ILE A 600 -31.96 10.88 -1.17
N HIS A 601 -33.25 10.81 -0.80
CA HIS A 601 -33.96 11.96 -0.25
C HIS A 601 -33.58 12.14 1.22
N VAL A 602 -32.89 13.22 1.50
CA VAL A 602 -32.58 13.68 2.86
C VAL A 602 -33.44 14.91 3.14
N ASP A 603 -34.11 14.94 4.28
CA ASP A 603 -34.81 16.13 4.73
C ASP A 603 -33.80 17.26 5.01
N ASP A 604 -34.01 18.43 4.43
CA ASP A 604 -33.15 19.61 4.49
C ASP A 604 -33.16 20.32 5.87
N ASP A 605 -33.05 19.59 6.96
CA ASP A 605 -32.92 20.18 8.29
C ASP A 605 -31.46 20.59 8.59
N TYR A 606 -30.87 21.46 7.74
CA TYR A 606 -29.62 22.13 8.06
C TYR A 606 -29.88 23.30 9.02
N GLU A 607 -29.77 23.06 10.32
CA GLU A 607 -29.58 24.14 11.29
C GLU A 607 -28.20 24.78 11.08
N ASN A 608 -28.18 25.98 10.53
CA ASN A 608 -27.00 26.84 10.49
C ASN A 608 -26.62 27.27 11.92
N GLU A 609 -25.86 26.49 12.65
CA GLU A 609 -25.19 27.01 13.85
C GLU A 609 -24.23 28.11 13.42
N SER A 610 -24.53 29.34 13.81
CA SER A 610 -23.65 30.48 13.55
C SER A 610 -22.38 30.33 14.38
N SER A 611 -21.24 30.18 13.73
CA SER A 611 -19.94 30.33 14.42
C SER A 611 -19.69 31.80 14.71
N ASP A 612 -19.19 32.11 15.91
CA ASP A 612 -18.81 33.48 16.31
C ASP A 612 -17.62 34.06 15.53
N VAL A 613 -16.96 33.24 14.72
CA VAL A 613 -15.77 33.60 13.89
C VAL A 613 -16.12 33.50 12.41
N ASP A 614 -15.62 34.46 11.63
CA ASP A 614 -15.82 34.51 10.19
C ASP A 614 -15.12 33.32 9.51
N GLU A 615 -15.87 32.51 8.77
CA GLU A 615 -15.37 31.35 8.04
C GLU A 615 -14.25 31.69 7.04
N SER A 616 -14.23 32.94 6.53
CA SER A 616 -13.18 33.43 5.64
C SER A 616 -11.83 33.59 6.37
N GLU A 617 -11.86 33.92 7.66
CA GLU A 617 -10.65 34.03 8.48
C GLU A 617 -10.05 32.67 8.77
N ILE A 618 -10.90 31.68 9.11
CA ILE A 618 -10.47 30.31 9.34
C ILE A 618 -9.85 29.74 8.05
N ALA A 619 -10.50 29.96 6.90
CA ALA A 619 -9.99 29.56 5.60
C ALA A 619 -8.61 30.16 5.29
N THR A 620 -8.41 31.43 5.68
CA THR A 620 -7.12 32.10 5.47
C THR A 620 -6.02 31.48 6.33
N VAL A 621 -6.32 31.16 7.59
CA VAL A 621 -5.34 30.53 8.50
C VAL A 621 -4.97 29.13 8.00
N GLU A 622 -5.94 28.33 7.56
CA GLU A 622 -5.67 27.01 6.98
C GLU A 622 -4.83 27.08 5.72
N LYS A 623 -5.13 27.99 4.82
CA LYS A 623 -4.30 28.21 3.64
C LYS A 623 -2.85 28.55 4.00
N ILE A 624 -2.64 29.33 5.07
CA ILE A 624 -1.31 29.61 5.59
C ILE A 624 -0.63 28.34 6.10
N ASP A 625 -1.39 27.44 6.76
CA ASP A 625 -0.86 26.15 7.22
C ASP A 625 -0.41 25.26 6.07
N ASP A 626 -1.23 25.14 5.04
CA ASP A 626 -0.88 24.37 3.84
C ASP A 626 0.38 24.93 3.17
N GLU A 627 0.44 26.26 2.98
CA GLU A 627 1.60 26.93 2.39
C GLU A 627 2.87 26.82 3.25
N LEU A 628 2.76 26.75 4.58
CA LEU A 628 3.89 26.53 5.46
C LEU A 628 4.35 25.06 5.37
N SER A 629 3.45 24.11 5.27
CA SER A 629 3.77 22.69 5.10
C SER A 629 4.55 22.45 3.80
N GLU A 630 4.06 22.97 2.67
CA GLU A 630 4.78 22.89 1.39
C GLU A 630 6.15 23.59 1.44
N TYR A 631 6.26 24.67 2.20
CA TYR A 631 7.52 25.39 2.38
C TYR A 631 8.56 24.51 3.07
N PHE A 632 8.20 23.70 4.06
CA PHE A 632 9.11 22.81 4.74
C PHE A 632 9.77 21.80 3.79
N ASP A 633 8.99 21.20 2.90
CA ASP A 633 9.52 20.24 1.93
C ASP A 633 10.56 20.90 1.01
N SER A 634 10.27 22.12 0.58
CA SER A 634 11.19 22.89 -0.27
C SER A 634 12.47 23.32 0.44
N VAL A 635 12.36 23.66 1.73
CA VAL A 635 13.50 24.08 2.55
C VAL A 635 14.43 22.91 2.85
N ALA A 636 13.89 21.73 3.14
CA ALA A 636 14.67 20.53 3.38
C ALA A 636 15.60 20.21 2.19
N ILE A 637 15.05 20.24 0.97
CA ILE A 637 15.84 20.02 -0.25
C ILE A 637 16.90 21.11 -0.43
N LYS A 638 16.53 22.37 -0.17
CA LYS A 638 17.41 23.54 -0.32
C LYS A 638 18.56 23.52 0.69
N ALA A 639 18.29 23.21 1.97
CA ALA A 639 19.28 23.15 3.03
C ALA A 639 20.36 22.11 2.69
N VAL A 640 19.96 20.94 2.23
CA VAL A 640 20.89 19.88 1.83
C VAL A 640 21.71 20.27 0.59
N ARG A 641 21.15 21.05 -0.34
CA ARG A 641 21.88 21.54 -1.52
C ARG A 641 22.89 22.62 -1.20
N ASN A 642 22.65 23.43 -0.19
CA ASN A 642 23.57 24.49 0.23
C ASN A 642 24.77 23.96 1.01
N SER A 643 24.76 22.69 1.42
CA SER A 643 25.91 22.08 2.06
C SER A 643 27.14 22.07 1.14
N ALA A 644 28.33 22.25 1.73
CA ALA A 644 29.60 22.42 1.00
C ALA A 644 29.93 21.29 0.01
N ASP A 645 29.33 20.10 0.17
CA ASP A 645 29.55 18.94 -0.68
C ASP A 645 28.84 19.01 -2.04
N TYR A 646 27.84 19.89 -2.20
CA TYR A 646 27.11 20.06 -3.47
C TYR A 646 27.97 20.73 -4.56
N ALA A 647 29.07 21.40 -4.20
CA ALA A 647 29.93 22.12 -5.13
C ALA A 647 30.67 21.21 -6.14
N SER A 648 30.71 19.90 -5.93
CA SER A 648 31.28 18.94 -6.86
C SER A 648 30.18 18.17 -7.60
N ARG A 649 29.89 18.53 -8.85
CA ARG A 649 28.90 17.86 -9.76
C ARG A 649 29.05 16.33 -9.90
N ARG A 650 30.02 15.70 -9.27
CA ARG A 650 30.27 14.25 -9.32
C ARG A 650 29.64 13.45 -8.18
N ASN A 651 29.10 14.10 -7.15
CA ASN A 651 28.62 13.45 -5.93
C ASN A 651 27.16 13.76 -5.63
N VAL A 652 26.29 13.69 -6.64
CA VAL A 652 24.84 13.85 -6.51
C VAL A 652 24.10 12.55 -6.84
N ALA A 653 22.97 12.33 -6.23
CA ALA A 653 22.07 11.22 -6.50
C ALA A 653 20.67 11.74 -6.86
N ASP A 654 20.00 11.04 -7.78
CA ASP A 654 18.61 11.27 -8.10
C ASP A 654 17.73 10.67 -7.00
N ILE A 655 16.80 11.48 -6.49
CA ILE A 655 15.83 11.07 -5.48
C ILE A 655 14.44 10.93 -6.09
N VAL A 656 13.65 10.01 -5.54
CA VAL A 656 12.27 9.72 -5.96
C VAL A 656 11.26 10.09 -4.88
N ALA A 657 11.68 10.20 -3.62
CA ALA A 657 10.83 10.57 -2.51
C ALA A 657 11.58 11.32 -1.41
N VAL A 658 10.87 12.19 -0.72
CA VAL A 658 11.30 12.88 0.51
C VAL A 658 10.32 12.51 1.61
N ALA A 659 10.80 11.90 2.69
CA ALA A 659 9.99 11.62 3.87
C ALA A 659 10.37 12.58 5.00
N LYS A 660 9.37 13.11 5.68
CA LYS A 660 9.51 13.85 6.94
C LYS A 660 9.10 12.93 8.08
N PHE A 661 9.87 12.95 9.14
CA PHE A 661 9.65 12.12 10.30
C PHE A 661 9.05 12.91 11.48
N ASP A 662 8.45 12.18 12.39
CA ASP A 662 7.88 12.73 13.63
C ASP A 662 8.93 13.41 14.54
N THR A 663 10.21 13.12 14.35
CA THR A 663 11.36 13.78 15.01
C THR A 663 11.80 15.09 14.35
N ASP A 664 11.09 15.57 13.36
CA ASP A 664 11.41 16.73 12.50
C ASP A 664 12.68 16.51 11.61
N GLU A 665 13.18 15.28 11.52
CA GLU A 665 14.20 14.87 10.56
C GLU A 665 13.58 14.59 9.20
N VAL A 666 14.38 14.59 8.14
CA VAL A 666 13.97 14.24 6.78
C VAL A 666 14.90 13.18 6.20
N ALA A 667 14.37 12.36 5.29
CA ALA A 667 15.20 11.48 4.47
C ALA A 667 14.86 11.62 2.98
N PHE A 668 15.90 11.50 2.17
CA PHE A 668 15.83 11.58 0.71
C PHE A 668 16.07 10.19 0.13
N PHE A 669 15.07 9.61 -0.53
CA PHE A 669 15.15 8.23 -0.99
C PHE A 669 15.49 8.14 -2.47
N THR A 670 16.43 7.26 -2.78
CA THR A 670 16.80 6.91 -4.16
C THR A 670 15.91 5.79 -4.71
N LYS A 671 15.80 5.67 -6.02
CA LYS A 671 14.92 4.71 -6.70
C LYS A 671 15.15 3.25 -6.31
N ASN A 672 16.39 2.86 -6.05
CA ASN A 672 16.74 1.46 -5.77
C ASN A 672 16.73 1.14 -4.27
N TYR A 673 16.58 2.15 -3.43
CA TYR A 673 16.58 1.97 -1.98
C TYR A 673 15.40 1.12 -1.52
N LYS A 674 15.69 0.24 -0.57
CA LYS A 674 14.68 -0.53 0.16
C LYS A 674 14.75 -0.15 1.63
N ALA A 675 13.72 0.53 2.07
CA ALA A 675 13.57 0.88 3.48
C ALA A 675 13.26 -0.36 4.32
N TYR A 676 13.80 -0.40 5.52
CA TYR A 676 13.45 -1.39 6.52
C TYR A 676 12.25 -0.88 7.33
N VAL A 677 11.07 -1.37 7.00
CA VAL A 677 9.80 -0.96 7.62
C VAL A 677 9.35 -2.00 8.63
N LEU A 678 8.96 -1.56 9.82
CA LEU A 678 8.43 -2.41 10.88
C LEU A 678 7.05 -2.94 10.51
N ASP A 679 6.89 -4.25 10.58
CA ASP A 679 5.60 -4.94 10.46
C ASP A 679 5.09 -5.33 11.85
N ASP A 680 4.08 -4.61 12.31
CA ASP A 680 3.51 -4.79 13.64
C ASP A 680 2.77 -6.13 13.78
N LEU A 681 2.22 -6.68 12.70
CA LEU A 681 1.45 -7.93 12.72
C LEU A 681 2.37 -9.15 12.75
N GLU A 682 3.41 -9.16 11.95
CA GLU A 682 4.35 -10.28 11.87
C GLU A 682 5.55 -10.15 12.84
N HIS A 683 5.62 -9.06 13.60
CA HIS A 683 6.72 -8.75 14.54
C HIS A 683 8.10 -8.85 13.87
N THR A 684 8.21 -8.34 12.66
CA THR A 684 9.42 -8.41 11.84
C THR A 684 9.65 -7.12 11.06
N ILE A 685 10.76 -7.02 10.38
CA ILE A 685 11.06 -5.93 9.45
C ILE A 685 10.85 -6.42 8.01
N LYS A 686 10.11 -5.63 7.23
CA LYS A 686 9.94 -5.81 5.79
C LYS A 686 10.86 -4.86 5.03
N GLU A 687 11.38 -5.31 3.89
CA GLU A 687 12.12 -4.47 2.93
C GLU A 687 11.13 -3.85 1.95
N VAL A 688 10.84 -2.56 2.08
CA VAL A 688 9.87 -1.82 1.28
C VAL A 688 10.60 -0.92 0.28
N PRO A 689 10.29 -0.98 -1.02
CA PRO A 689 10.86 -0.05 -2.01
C PRO A 689 10.52 1.40 -1.67
N ALA A 690 11.40 2.35 -2.00
CA ALA A 690 11.24 3.77 -1.70
C ALA A 690 9.90 4.35 -2.21
N ASP A 691 9.42 3.89 -3.36
CA ASP A 691 8.16 4.29 -3.98
C ASP A 691 6.91 3.63 -3.37
N SER A 692 7.09 2.79 -2.37
CA SER A 692 6.02 2.07 -1.67
C SER A 692 5.95 2.40 -0.18
N ILE A 693 6.78 3.32 0.30
CA ILE A 693 6.73 3.85 1.66
C ILE A 693 5.47 4.71 1.79
N VAL A 694 4.77 4.58 2.91
CA VAL A 694 3.56 5.33 3.22
C VAL A 694 3.66 6.06 4.56
N GLU A 695 2.82 7.05 4.76
CA GLU A 695 2.71 7.75 6.04
C GLU A 695 2.27 6.79 7.15
N GLY A 696 2.91 6.90 8.30
CA GLY A 696 2.74 5.98 9.42
C GLY A 696 3.71 4.80 9.43
N ASP A 697 4.44 4.55 8.34
CA ASP A 697 5.50 3.55 8.34
C ASP A 697 6.57 3.89 9.38
N THR A 698 6.97 2.90 10.17
CA THR A 698 8.10 3.01 11.06
C THR A 698 9.33 2.47 10.37
N ILE A 699 10.27 3.35 10.04
CA ILE A 699 11.49 3.01 9.32
C ILE A 699 12.66 2.85 10.28
N VAL A 700 13.46 1.83 10.05
CA VAL A 700 14.67 1.53 10.82
C VAL A 700 15.90 1.87 10.00
N PHE A 701 16.68 2.83 10.46
CA PHE A 701 17.94 3.23 9.85
C PHE A 701 19.14 2.78 10.68
N THR A 702 20.31 2.79 10.05
CA THR A 702 21.58 2.63 10.74
C THR A 702 22.01 3.98 11.34
N ARG A 703 22.49 4.02 12.58
CA ARG A 703 23.03 5.26 13.18
C ARG A 703 24.15 5.83 12.31
N SER A 704 24.26 7.16 12.27
CA SER A 704 25.13 7.94 11.38
C SER A 704 26.63 7.59 11.44
N ASN A 705 27.10 6.97 12.52
CA ASN A 705 28.49 6.56 12.70
C ASN A 705 28.88 5.31 11.91
N SER A 706 27.95 4.65 11.23
CA SER A 706 28.21 3.42 10.50
C SER A 706 28.77 3.71 9.10
N ARG A 707 29.73 2.88 8.65
CA ARG A 707 30.24 2.90 7.27
C ARG A 707 29.25 2.32 6.25
N THR A 708 28.25 1.57 6.70
CA THR A 708 27.21 0.99 5.87
C THR A 708 25.85 1.54 6.29
N ARG A 709 24.98 1.75 5.33
CA ARG A 709 23.59 2.17 5.55
C ARG A 709 22.64 0.98 5.73
N ASP A 710 23.11 -0.24 5.48
CA ASP A 710 22.38 -1.48 5.71
C ASP A 710 22.60 -1.96 7.14
N ILE A 711 21.59 -1.77 8.01
CA ILE A 711 21.65 -2.20 9.41
C ILE A 711 21.81 -3.72 9.55
N VAL A 712 21.18 -4.50 8.65
CA VAL A 712 21.27 -5.96 8.68
C VAL A 712 22.68 -6.41 8.33
N GLU A 713 23.32 -5.75 7.36
CA GLU A 713 24.71 -6.01 7.01
C GLU A 713 25.65 -5.62 8.15
N LYS A 714 25.40 -4.50 8.83
CA LYS A 714 26.18 -4.07 10.00
C LYS A 714 26.11 -5.11 11.10
N LEU A 715 24.89 -5.50 11.51
CA LEU A 715 24.68 -6.49 12.55
C LEU A 715 25.29 -7.85 12.19
N LEU A 716 25.16 -8.28 10.93
CA LEU A 716 25.78 -9.52 10.45
C LEU A 716 27.31 -9.49 10.57
N ARG A 717 27.96 -8.38 10.17
CA ARG A 717 29.41 -8.19 10.33
C ARG A 717 29.82 -8.21 11.80
N ASP A 718 29.06 -7.54 12.65
CA ASP A 718 29.30 -7.51 14.09
C ASP A 718 29.16 -8.90 14.71
N MET A 719 28.16 -9.68 14.30
CA MET A 719 28.00 -11.08 14.72
C MET A 719 29.16 -11.96 14.27
N ILE A 720 29.66 -11.79 13.04
CA ILE A 720 30.82 -12.52 12.51
C ILE A 720 32.08 -12.17 13.29
N THR A 721 32.33 -10.88 13.50
CA THR A 721 33.53 -10.36 14.19
C THR A 721 33.59 -10.83 15.64
N ASN A 722 32.44 -10.87 16.31
CA ASN A 722 32.34 -11.27 17.72
C ASN A 722 32.11 -12.78 17.91
N ASN A 723 32.25 -13.58 16.84
CA ASN A 723 32.05 -15.05 16.87
C ASN A 723 30.67 -15.50 17.39
N LEU A 724 29.61 -14.72 17.13
CA LEU A 724 28.23 -15.04 17.50
C LEU A 724 27.52 -15.94 16.48
N VAL A 725 28.17 -16.24 15.36
CA VAL A 725 27.68 -17.13 14.30
C VAL A 725 28.62 -18.30 14.09
N SER A 726 28.08 -19.41 13.56
CA SER A 726 28.88 -20.60 13.26
C SER A 726 29.92 -20.34 12.14
N ASP A 727 30.98 -21.14 12.12
CA ASP A 727 31.99 -21.03 11.08
C ASP A 727 31.44 -21.27 9.67
N ASN A 728 30.40 -22.10 9.53
CA ASN A 728 29.69 -22.28 8.25
C ASN A 728 29.08 -20.96 7.74
N VAL A 729 28.56 -20.12 8.62
CA VAL A 729 28.02 -18.81 8.25
C VAL A 729 29.12 -17.86 7.83
N LYS A 730 30.26 -17.88 8.53
CA LYS A 730 31.44 -17.04 8.15
C LYS A 730 31.98 -17.43 6.76
N VAL A 731 32.04 -18.72 6.47
CA VAL A 731 32.45 -19.22 5.14
C VAL A 731 31.41 -18.80 4.08
N ALA A 732 30.13 -19.05 4.35
CA ALA A 732 29.05 -18.66 3.45
C ALA A 732 29.03 -17.14 3.18
N TYR A 733 29.32 -16.31 4.17
CA TYR A 733 29.38 -14.86 3.99
C TYR A 733 30.48 -14.45 2.99
N LYS A 734 31.65 -15.05 3.06
CA LYS A 734 32.74 -14.77 2.09
C LYS A 734 32.39 -15.28 0.69
N GLN A 735 31.88 -16.52 0.60
CA GLN A 735 31.54 -17.15 -0.68
C GLN A 735 30.40 -16.44 -1.38
N SER A 736 29.33 -16.02 -0.65
CA SER A 736 28.16 -15.36 -1.23
C SER A 736 28.48 -14.02 -1.91
N ARG A 737 29.56 -13.35 -1.56
CA ARG A 737 29.97 -12.05 -2.10
C ARG A 737 30.92 -12.14 -3.29
N ARG A 738 31.47 -13.32 -3.57
CA ARG A 738 32.49 -13.49 -4.59
C ARG A 738 32.02 -13.05 -5.97
N TRP A 739 30.82 -13.44 -6.39
CA TRP A 739 30.26 -13.05 -7.68
C TRP A 739 30.21 -11.52 -7.88
N LYS A 740 29.83 -10.76 -6.83
CA LYS A 740 29.74 -9.30 -6.86
C LYS A 740 31.14 -8.68 -6.96
N THR A 741 32.09 -9.19 -6.23
CA THR A 741 33.50 -8.76 -6.31
C THR A 741 34.07 -8.97 -7.71
N VAL A 742 33.88 -10.17 -8.29
CA VAL A 742 34.34 -10.48 -9.66
C VAL A 742 33.69 -9.55 -10.69
N LEU A 743 32.40 -9.27 -10.57
CA LEU A 743 31.71 -8.37 -11.47
C LEU A 743 32.25 -6.92 -11.36
N ILE A 744 32.42 -6.41 -10.14
CA ILE A 744 32.95 -5.06 -9.89
C ILE A 744 34.37 -4.95 -10.42
N ASP A 745 35.26 -5.91 -10.14
CA ASP A 745 36.62 -5.92 -10.61
C ASP A 745 36.72 -5.97 -12.13
N TYR A 746 35.86 -6.78 -12.77
CA TYR A 746 35.77 -6.82 -14.23
C TYR A 746 35.36 -5.45 -14.82
N MET A 747 34.33 -4.84 -14.27
CA MET A 747 33.85 -3.53 -14.74
C MET A 747 34.91 -2.44 -14.52
N ASN A 748 35.60 -2.45 -13.39
CA ASN A 748 36.67 -1.48 -13.12
C ASN A 748 37.87 -1.66 -14.06
N ASN A 749 38.23 -2.90 -14.39
CA ASN A 749 39.37 -3.20 -15.24
C ASN A 749 39.10 -2.94 -16.73
N THR A 750 37.86 -3.16 -17.17
CA THR A 750 37.47 -3.00 -18.58
C THR A 750 36.80 -1.66 -18.89
N GLY A 751 36.32 -0.93 -17.87
CA GLY A 751 35.51 0.26 -18.05
C GLY A 751 34.08 -0.05 -18.54
N SER A 752 33.66 -1.31 -18.46
CA SER A 752 32.34 -1.75 -18.97
C SER A 752 31.20 -1.15 -18.15
N THR A 753 30.16 -0.73 -18.85
CA THR A 753 28.93 -0.19 -18.24
C THR A 753 27.93 -1.31 -17.92
N PRO A 754 26.95 -1.08 -17.00
CA PRO A 754 25.88 -2.03 -16.73
C PRO A 754 25.08 -2.45 -17.98
N VAL A 755 24.92 -1.55 -18.96
CA VAL A 755 24.27 -1.81 -20.26
C VAL A 755 25.05 -2.85 -21.06
N GLU A 756 26.39 -2.69 -21.11
CA GLU A 756 27.25 -3.61 -21.86
C GLU A 756 27.27 -4.99 -21.22
N ILE A 757 27.29 -5.07 -19.89
CA ILE A 757 27.19 -6.35 -19.17
C ILE A 757 25.84 -7.02 -19.46
N ALA A 758 24.73 -6.28 -19.36
CA ALA A 758 23.41 -6.82 -19.67
C ALA A 758 23.34 -7.36 -21.12
N ASN A 759 23.85 -6.61 -22.09
CA ASN A 759 23.91 -7.02 -23.47
C ASN A 759 24.78 -8.26 -23.69
N GLN A 760 25.90 -8.41 -22.99
CA GLN A 760 26.73 -9.60 -23.04
C GLN A 760 26.02 -10.82 -22.45
N MET A 761 25.33 -10.66 -21.32
CA MET A 761 24.54 -11.73 -20.71
C MET A 761 23.40 -12.19 -21.62
N ILE A 762 22.69 -11.26 -22.28
CA ILE A 762 21.62 -11.56 -23.24
C ILE A 762 22.17 -12.32 -24.43
N LYS A 763 23.32 -11.92 -25.00
CA LYS A 763 23.98 -12.64 -26.10
C LYS A 763 24.34 -14.09 -25.74
N ASN A 764 24.62 -14.32 -24.46
CA ASN A 764 24.96 -15.64 -23.92
C ASN A 764 23.72 -16.44 -23.45
N GLY A 765 22.52 -15.92 -23.69
CA GLY A 765 21.26 -16.65 -23.45
C GLY A 765 20.67 -16.41 -22.03
N VAL A 766 21.23 -15.49 -21.25
CA VAL A 766 20.67 -15.12 -19.92
C VAL A 766 20.03 -13.74 -20.04
N THR A 767 18.71 -13.68 -19.95
CA THR A 767 17.96 -12.43 -20.02
C THR A 767 18.08 -11.65 -18.73
N VAL A 768 18.86 -10.59 -18.74
CA VAL A 768 19.07 -9.66 -17.63
C VAL A 768 19.01 -8.24 -18.18
N GLN A 769 18.27 -7.36 -17.54
CA GLN A 769 18.16 -5.96 -17.94
C GLN A 769 19.21 -5.08 -17.22
N GLU A 770 19.49 -3.91 -17.80
CA GLU A 770 20.43 -2.95 -17.23
C GLU A 770 20.13 -2.61 -15.79
N HIS A 771 18.86 -2.31 -15.46
CA HIS A 771 18.45 -1.96 -14.10
C HIS A 771 18.73 -3.09 -13.09
N THR A 772 18.67 -4.35 -13.54
CA THR A 772 18.99 -5.49 -12.67
C THR A 772 20.47 -5.51 -12.33
N ILE A 773 21.35 -5.22 -13.31
CA ILE A 773 22.80 -5.10 -13.05
C ILE A 773 23.08 -3.93 -12.11
N LYS A 774 22.45 -2.78 -12.32
CA LYS A 774 22.52 -1.62 -11.41
C LYS A 774 22.10 -1.99 -10.00
N SER A 775 20.98 -2.68 -9.83
CA SER A 775 20.50 -3.16 -8.53
C SER A 775 21.45 -4.20 -7.89
N TRP A 776 22.14 -5.01 -8.67
CA TRP A 776 23.15 -5.92 -8.12
C TRP A 776 24.37 -5.20 -7.56
N LEU A 777 24.76 -4.11 -8.19
CA LEU A 777 25.92 -3.31 -7.80
C LEU A 777 25.60 -2.36 -6.62
N ASP A 778 24.36 -1.95 -6.53
CA ASP A 778 23.88 -1.06 -5.49
C ASP A 778 23.85 -1.79 -4.13
N GLU A 779 24.53 -1.19 -3.12
CA GLU A 779 24.54 -1.77 -1.77
C GLU A 779 23.16 -1.64 -1.11
N GLU A 780 22.42 -0.59 -1.42
CA GLU A 780 21.13 -0.25 -0.82
C GLU A 780 19.94 -1.02 -1.40
N ALA A 781 20.16 -1.76 -2.49
CA ALA A 781 19.21 -2.74 -3.01
C ALA A 781 19.23 -4.08 -2.25
N HIS A 782 20.16 -4.24 -1.30
CA HIS A 782 20.34 -5.39 -0.41
C HIS A 782 20.46 -6.74 -1.14
N THR A 783 21.00 -6.74 -2.36
CA THR A 783 21.10 -7.96 -3.17
C THR A 783 22.26 -8.84 -2.70
N VAL A 784 21.92 -9.98 -2.09
CA VAL A 784 22.89 -10.98 -1.63
C VAL A 784 23.42 -11.81 -2.79
N ARG A 785 22.55 -12.20 -3.73
CA ARG A 785 22.89 -12.97 -4.93
C ARG A 785 21.88 -12.76 -6.06
N PRO A 786 22.24 -13.03 -7.32
CA PRO A 786 21.28 -13.15 -8.41
C PRO A 786 20.19 -14.19 -8.14
N LYS A 787 19.00 -14.02 -8.71
CA LYS A 787 17.87 -14.96 -8.55
C LYS A 787 18.17 -16.34 -9.17
N LYS A 788 18.98 -16.40 -10.23
CA LYS A 788 19.29 -17.62 -10.99
C LYS A 788 20.78 -17.95 -10.90
N LEU A 789 21.10 -19.23 -10.81
CA LEU A 789 22.48 -19.73 -10.85
C LEU A 789 23.18 -19.36 -12.16
N ASP A 790 22.46 -19.46 -13.29
CA ASP A 790 23.00 -19.14 -14.62
C ASP A 790 23.57 -17.73 -14.68
N SER A 791 23.02 -16.78 -13.90
CA SER A 791 23.54 -15.41 -13.85
C SER A 791 24.93 -15.34 -13.22
N ILE A 792 25.23 -16.14 -12.18
CA ILE A 792 26.56 -16.22 -11.58
C ILE A 792 27.56 -16.85 -12.56
N GLN A 793 27.14 -17.93 -13.21
CA GLN A 793 27.97 -18.59 -14.22
C GLN A 793 28.29 -17.65 -15.39
N GLN A 794 27.33 -16.84 -15.83
CA GLN A 794 27.57 -15.85 -16.89
C GLN A 794 28.49 -14.72 -16.43
N ILE A 795 28.37 -14.26 -15.19
CA ILE A 795 29.32 -13.27 -14.63
C ILE A 795 30.74 -13.85 -14.68
N ALA A 796 30.92 -15.10 -14.25
CA ALA A 796 32.21 -15.78 -14.27
C ALA A 796 32.78 -15.90 -15.69
N LEU A 797 31.95 -16.29 -16.67
CA LEU A 797 32.33 -16.40 -18.07
C LEU A 797 32.76 -15.04 -18.67
N ILE A 798 31.98 -13.99 -18.41
CA ILE A 798 32.24 -12.63 -18.90
C ILE A 798 33.54 -12.10 -18.31
N ALA A 799 33.79 -12.34 -17.01
CA ALA A 799 35.00 -11.92 -16.32
C ALA A 799 36.19 -12.80 -16.61
N GLY A 800 36.02 -14.00 -17.19
CA GLY A 800 37.06 -14.97 -17.39
C GLY A 800 37.57 -15.60 -16.07
N ASP A 801 36.74 -15.66 -15.03
CA ASP A 801 37.07 -16.23 -13.73
C ASP A 801 36.66 -17.71 -13.68
N GLU A 802 37.58 -18.61 -14.03
CA GLU A 802 37.35 -20.06 -14.04
C GLU A 802 36.99 -20.60 -12.65
N ASP A 803 37.59 -20.06 -11.59
CA ASP A 803 37.32 -20.51 -10.23
C ASP A 803 35.94 -20.13 -9.73
N LEU A 804 35.43 -18.94 -10.08
CA LEU A 804 34.02 -18.60 -9.83
C LEU A 804 33.05 -19.47 -10.65
N PHE A 805 33.41 -19.82 -11.89
CA PHE A 805 32.59 -20.66 -12.74
C PHE A 805 32.45 -22.08 -12.15
N ASP A 806 33.59 -22.68 -11.73
CA ASP A 806 33.62 -24.02 -11.15
C ASP A 806 32.88 -24.10 -9.79
N HIS A 807 32.90 -23.01 -8.99
CA HIS A 807 32.25 -22.92 -7.68
C HIS A 807 30.95 -22.09 -7.67
N ALA A 808 30.32 -21.88 -8.83
CA ALA A 808 29.11 -21.06 -8.94
C ALA A 808 27.92 -21.63 -8.14
N GLU A 809 27.77 -22.95 -8.07
CA GLU A 809 26.74 -23.61 -7.26
C GLU A 809 26.97 -23.38 -5.76
N GLU A 810 28.22 -23.47 -5.30
CA GLU A 810 28.56 -23.19 -3.91
C GLU A 810 28.31 -21.74 -3.53
N CYS A 811 28.70 -20.80 -4.41
CA CYS A 811 28.42 -19.37 -4.26
C CYS A 811 26.92 -19.09 -4.18
N PHE A 812 26.15 -19.73 -5.04
CA PHE A 812 24.69 -19.62 -5.06
C PHE A 812 24.07 -20.19 -3.79
N ALA A 813 24.49 -21.35 -3.33
CA ALA A 813 24.03 -22.00 -2.09
C ALA A 813 24.39 -21.14 -0.86
N ALA A 814 25.61 -20.62 -0.83
CA ALA A 814 26.07 -19.72 0.24
C ALA A 814 25.20 -18.45 0.34
N GLY A 815 24.78 -17.87 -0.78
CA GLY A 815 23.81 -16.79 -0.79
C GLY A 815 22.48 -17.17 -0.14
N GLY A 816 22.02 -18.40 -0.33
CA GLY A 816 20.83 -18.91 0.34
C GLY A 816 20.95 -19.00 1.87
N VAL A 817 22.14 -19.34 2.37
CA VAL A 817 22.42 -19.34 3.82
C VAL A 817 22.36 -17.91 4.37
N ILE A 818 22.98 -16.95 3.68
CA ILE A 818 23.00 -15.55 4.10
C ILE A 818 21.58 -14.95 4.08
N TYR A 819 20.75 -15.28 3.10
CA TYR A 819 19.34 -14.85 3.11
C TYR A 819 18.58 -15.33 4.35
N LYS A 820 18.82 -16.57 4.80
CA LYS A 820 18.18 -17.07 6.02
C LYS A 820 18.63 -16.29 7.25
N ILE A 821 19.92 -16.00 7.36
CA ILE A 821 20.45 -15.21 8.48
C ILE A 821 19.93 -13.76 8.44
N ARG A 822 19.91 -13.12 7.28
CA ARG A 822 19.32 -11.78 7.13
C ARG A 822 17.86 -11.76 7.59
N ARG A 823 17.07 -12.75 7.21
CA ARG A 823 15.68 -12.87 7.66
C ARG A 823 15.57 -13.03 9.18
N GLN A 824 16.45 -13.79 9.79
CA GLN A 824 16.49 -13.95 11.26
C GLN A 824 16.87 -12.63 11.96
N ILE A 825 17.80 -11.87 11.40
CA ILE A 825 18.19 -10.54 11.90
C ILE A 825 17.02 -9.56 11.76
N LEU A 826 16.32 -9.55 10.62
CA LEU A 826 15.13 -8.70 10.40
C LEU A 826 14.02 -9.01 11.43
N THR A 827 13.78 -10.29 11.72
CA THR A 827 12.85 -10.69 12.78
C THR A 827 13.34 -10.21 14.16
N ALA A 828 14.63 -10.35 14.44
CA ALA A 828 15.20 -9.91 15.72
C ALA A 828 15.09 -8.38 15.90
N ILE A 829 15.33 -7.60 14.85
CA ILE A 829 15.15 -6.15 14.86
C ILE A 829 13.68 -5.81 15.16
N GLY A 830 12.73 -6.41 14.43
CA GLY A 830 11.31 -6.18 14.63
C GLY A 830 10.85 -6.48 16.06
N GLN A 831 11.22 -7.64 16.60
CA GLN A 831 10.89 -8.04 17.96
C GLN A 831 11.50 -7.10 19.03
N THR A 832 12.75 -6.68 18.84
CA THR A 832 13.42 -5.76 19.78
C THR A 832 12.71 -4.41 19.80
N ILE A 833 12.42 -3.84 18.62
CA ILE A 833 11.77 -2.53 18.50
C ILE A 833 10.34 -2.57 19.05
N LEU A 834 9.58 -3.60 18.71
CA LEU A 834 8.21 -3.75 19.23
C LEU A 834 8.20 -3.95 20.75
N GLY A 835 9.14 -4.72 21.30
CA GLY A 835 9.31 -4.86 22.75
C GLY A 835 9.55 -3.51 23.43
N GLU A 836 10.36 -2.63 22.82
CA GLU A 836 10.58 -1.25 23.33
C GLU A 836 9.34 -0.36 23.23
N ILE A 837 8.59 -0.46 22.13
CA ILE A 837 7.37 0.35 21.91
C ILE A 837 6.23 -0.11 22.82
N THR A 838 6.05 -1.43 23.00
CA THR A 838 4.90 -1.99 23.74
C THR A 838 5.19 -2.22 25.22
N GLY A 839 6.46 -2.18 25.65
CA GLY A 839 6.88 -2.51 27.00
C GLY A 839 6.73 -4.01 27.36
N ASN A 840 6.51 -4.87 26.38
CA ASN A 840 6.33 -6.31 26.56
C ASN A 840 7.58 -7.07 26.06
N ASP A 841 8.34 -7.61 26.96
CA ASP A 841 9.48 -8.50 26.66
C ASP A 841 9.04 -9.98 26.47
N GLU A 842 7.91 -10.23 25.82
CA GLU A 842 7.41 -11.58 25.61
C GLU A 842 8.28 -12.37 24.63
N GLN A 843 8.85 -13.48 25.15
CA GLN A 843 9.53 -14.59 24.44
C GLN A 843 10.40 -14.20 23.23
N LEU A 844 11.47 -13.50 23.52
CA LEU A 844 12.50 -13.21 22.52
C LEU A 844 13.15 -14.51 22.03
N ASN A 845 13.26 -14.65 20.70
CA ASN A 845 14.05 -15.70 20.06
C ASN A 845 15.51 -15.67 20.60
N PRO A 846 16.22 -16.81 20.74
CA PRO A 846 17.61 -16.84 21.21
C PRO A 846 18.57 -15.90 20.46
N ILE A 847 18.36 -15.71 19.16
CA ILE A 847 19.12 -14.74 18.37
C ILE A 847 18.79 -13.32 18.81
N THR A 848 17.51 -12.99 18.98
CA THR A 848 17.05 -11.67 19.43
C THR A 848 17.68 -11.31 20.77
N THR A 849 17.64 -12.22 21.75
CA THR A 849 18.30 -12.00 23.06
C THR A 849 19.80 -11.74 22.94
N THR A 850 20.47 -12.38 21.97
CA THR A 850 21.92 -12.27 21.80
C THR A 850 22.33 -10.93 21.18
N ILE A 851 21.48 -10.32 20.34
CA ILE A 851 21.80 -9.11 19.58
C ILE A 851 20.95 -7.89 19.93
N ALA A 852 20.00 -8.00 20.89
CA ALA A 852 19.10 -6.93 21.27
C ALA A 852 19.82 -5.62 21.63
N ASP A 853 20.84 -5.69 22.49
CA ASP A 853 21.62 -4.51 22.88
C ASP A 853 22.35 -3.87 21.68
N ARG A 854 22.83 -4.69 20.75
CA ARG A 854 23.49 -4.21 19.53
C ARG A 854 22.50 -3.58 18.55
N ILE A 855 21.26 -4.08 18.50
CA ILE A 855 20.19 -3.46 17.72
C ILE A 855 19.92 -2.06 18.28
N LYS A 856 19.73 -1.93 19.60
CA LYS A 856 19.50 -0.65 20.28
C LYS A 856 20.62 0.35 20.04
N GLU A 857 21.88 -0.11 20.09
CA GLU A 857 23.04 0.73 19.82
C GLU A 857 23.19 1.14 18.35
N SER A 858 22.69 0.34 17.42
CA SER A 858 22.93 0.49 15.97
C SER A 858 21.76 1.07 15.19
N ALA A 859 20.54 0.94 15.70
CA ALA A 859 19.34 1.35 15.04
C ALA A 859 18.92 2.78 15.43
N VAL A 860 18.33 3.48 14.46
CA VAL A 860 17.51 4.69 14.64
C VAL A 860 16.13 4.36 14.10
N VAL A 861 15.11 4.55 14.91
CA VAL A 861 13.74 4.24 14.57
C VAL A 861 12.94 5.53 14.48
N VAL A 862 12.33 5.80 13.34
CA VAL A 862 11.56 7.01 13.09
C VAL A 862 10.26 6.65 12.36
N GLN A 863 9.20 7.41 12.63
CA GLN A 863 7.92 7.24 11.96
C GLN A 863 7.74 8.30 10.88
N VAL A 864 7.27 7.88 9.70
CA VAL A 864 6.95 8.77 8.60
C VAL A 864 5.72 9.61 8.95
N GLU A 865 5.88 10.91 9.08
CA GLU A 865 4.80 11.88 9.29
C GLU A 865 4.16 12.23 7.95
N SER A 866 4.98 12.53 6.93
CA SER A 866 4.54 12.79 5.56
C SER A 866 5.58 12.30 4.54
N ILE A 867 5.13 11.98 3.33
CA ILE A 867 6.00 11.59 2.22
C ILE A 867 5.56 12.27 0.94
N SER A 868 6.52 12.89 0.25
CA SER A 868 6.33 13.57 -1.03
C SER A 868 7.16 12.88 -2.11
N PHE A 869 6.53 12.56 -3.25
CA PHE A 869 7.25 11.97 -4.39
C PHE A 869 7.76 13.08 -5.30
N VAL A 870 9.08 13.11 -5.49
CA VAL A 870 9.78 14.16 -6.21
C VAL A 870 10.78 13.56 -7.21
N ASN A 871 11.10 14.32 -8.25
CA ASN A 871 12.22 13.99 -9.14
C ASN A 871 13.25 15.12 -9.01
N ASP A 872 14.19 14.94 -8.12
CA ASP A 872 15.19 15.96 -7.83
C ASP A 872 16.57 15.34 -7.53
N THR A 873 17.59 16.13 -7.27
CA THR A 873 18.94 15.67 -6.98
C THR A 873 19.44 16.23 -5.66
N VAL A 874 20.10 15.39 -4.86
CA VAL A 874 20.74 15.77 -3.60
C VAL A 874 22.14 15.18 -3.49
N PRO A 875 23.00 15.68 -2.60
CA PRO A 875 24.34 15.10 -2.35
C PRO A 875 24.26 13.63 -1.93
N LEU A 876 25.20 12.81 -2.40
CA LEU A 876 25.28 11.36 -2.06
C LEU A 876 25.38 11.07 -0.55
N ASN A 877 25.93 11.98 0.23
CA ASN A 877 26.03 11.82 1.67
C ASN A 877 24.70 12.05 2.39
N SER A 878 23.70 12.61 1.71
CA SER A 878 22.39 12.98 2.28
C SER A 878 21.29 11.98 1.97
N ILE A 879 21.54 10.96 1.12
CA ILE A 879 20.49 10.00 0.74
C ILE A 879 20.34 8.87 1.75
N ASN A 880 19.12 8.31 1.81
CA ASN A 880 18.73 7.06 2.48
C ASN A 880 19.12 7.01 3.98
N ARG A 881 19.01 8.13 4.65
CA ARG A 881 19.22 8.28 6.10
C ARG A 881 18.43 9.47 6.64
N PRO A 882 18.05 9.47 7.92
CA PRO A 882 17.48 10.64 8.54
C PRO A 882 18.55 11.74 8.68
N ILE A 883 18.16 12.97 8.42
CA ILE A 883 19.00 14.16 8.48
C ILE A 883 18.19 15.23 9.23
N SER A 884 18.81 15.83 10.25
CA SER A 884 18.27 17.05 10.84
C SER A 884 18.39 18.20 9.82
N ILE A 885 17.39 19.05 9.77
CA ILE A 885 17.39 20.23 8.88
C ILE A 885 18.10 21.41 9.57
N ASP A 886 18.89 21.14 10.61
CA ASP A 886 19.65 22.16 11.35
C ASP A 886 20.83 22.76 10.56
#